data_84a42eccef9d7c9932664b964e7b6475
#
_entry.id   84a42eccef9d7c9932664b964e7b6475
#
_cell.length_a   1.000
_cell.length_b   1.000
_cell.length_c   1.000
_cell.angle_alpha   90.00
_cell.angle_beta   90.00
_cell.angle_gamma   90.00
#
_symmetry.space_group_name_H-M   'P 1'
#
loop_
_entity.id
_entity.type
_entity.pdbx_description
1 polymer ?
#
loop_
_entity_poly.entity_id
_entity_poly.type
_entity_poly.pdbx_seq_one_letter_code
_entity_poly.pdbx_strand_id
1 'polypeptide(L)'
;MRRMKKVAAATLTAMMVASLAMGTTETWARSSKRAAWNNAAAESTDVEMEVKDACYTEDGKETDAHNVKSNVYANSTEWAEWKTKWESVRTNFCQIALTPGEDAAKLNAAWYSTTKDETPKIKLMDASGKEIKTYEGKQSVEADVETVKDGDKTYTLYPCKVTVTGLAENTSYKYQYYVNGAWSETYDYKTQSTDSFSVMYVGDPQIGASTNQLGNQNKQYYAMNDSYNWYHTLNNAVKKFPGLSFIMSAGDQINQTGVSNDADKLEQQIEYAGFLNPSVLRSLPVATTIGNHDSKSVNYSNHFNYPNKQTSDANTASKTTAGTDYYFTYGNTLFISIDTNNYNVATHENVIKEATEKNPSAKWRILMFHQDIYGSGYDHSDSDGIVLRTQLTPVIDKYDIDAVLQGHDHTYSRTYQISSDGSASHKKYTKENMPSTDDKENFTAYINDNNCYNLKSGKEDSSKVVDPEGTVYFEANSATGSKYYQLIGTQQDYIAARCQSWRPTYSVLDITDTTLTVRTYDAASNEELVADGGVKTAYTIVKQADKTALDTEIAKAEAAYDTAKNAGNYTEASLKTLEDTITAAKAVTENAESTTTDIASAVTSLQDAVKGLATVENNDNKGNTENNNNAAGNGTEDTAGTGNGIGTEDNGEAGQDASGSGNSSANASGSSSTVKTGDTAKAAVWYTAAGLSMAGAAGIILVERKKKKLNQ
;
A
#
# COMPACT_ATOMS: atom_id res chain seq x y z
N MET A 1 23.55 -57.48 23.82
CA MET A 1 23.22 -56.65 22.66
C MET A 1 21.74 -56.15 22.61
N ARG A 2 20.68 -56.93 22.87
CA ARG A 2 19.29 -56.45 22.83
C ARG A 2 18.91 -55.46 23.98
N ARG A 3 19.57 -55.56 25.15
CA ARG A 3 19.32 -54.63 26.27
C ARG A 3 20.04 -53.26 26.05
N MET A 4 21.21 -53.25 25.45
CA MET A 4 21.93 -52.01 25.16
C MET A 4 21.26 -51.17 24.06
N LYS A 5 20.64 -51.82 23.05
CA LYS A 5 19.85 -51.11 22.01
C LYS A 5 18.58 -50.48 22.57
N LYS A 6 17.95 -51.06 23.59
CA LYS A 6 16.76 -50.46 24.23
C LYS A 6 17.12 -49.27 25.15
N VAL A 7 18.29 -49.30 25.78
CA VAL A 7 18.76 -48.16 26.62
C VAL A 7 19.20 -47.02 25.70
N ALA A 8 19.92 -47.28 24.61
CA ALA A 8 20.29 -46.24 23.64
C ALA A 8 19.10 -45.57 22.97
N ALA A 9 18.05 -46.33 22.61
CA ALA A 9 16.81 -45.77 22.05
C ALA A 9 16.04 -44.95 23.08
N ALA A 10 15.98 -45.37 24.33
CA ALA A 10 15.31 -44.62 25.40
C ALA A 10 16.10 -43.35 25.75
N THR A 11 17.42 -43.34 25.68
CA THR A 11 18.25 -42.16 25.93
C THR A 11 18.16 -41.16 24.79
N LEU A 12 18.10 -41.65 23.53
CA LEU A 12 17.91 -40.78 22.34
C LEU A 12 16.52 -40.12 22.35
N THR A 13 15.48 -40.89 22.72
CA THR A 13 14.12 -40.36 22.85
C THR A 13 14.00 -39.36 24.00
N ALA A 14 14.70 -39.60 25.10
CA ALA A 14 14.73 -38.67 26.23
C ALA A 14 15.53 -37.38 25.90
N MET A 15 16.60 -37.47 25.11
CA MET A 15 17.34 -36.31 24.62
C MET A 15 16.55 -35.51 23.57
N MET A 16 15.81 -36.17 22.65
CA MET A 16 14.92 -35.45 21.71
C MET A 16 13.74 -34.78 22.41
N VAL A 17 13.18 -35.41 23.44
CA VAL A 17 12.09 -34.79 24.22
C VAL A 17 12.65 -33.65 25.09
N ALA A 18 13.87 -33.75 25.58
CA ALA A 18 14.53 -32.68 26.33
C ALA A 18 14.94 -31.50 25.44
N SER A 19 15.39 -31.73 24.18
CA SER A 19 15.72 -30.68 23.24
C SER A 19 14.48 -29.99 22.68
N LEU A 20 13.37 -30.74 22.45
CA LEU A 20 12.06 -30.14 22.12
C LEU A 20 11.47 -29.36 23.31
N ALA A 21 11.70 -29.80 24.56
CA ALA A 21 11.24 -29.09 25.73
C ALA A 21 12.09 -27.84 26.05
N MET A 22 13.39 -27.84 25.72
CA MET A 22 14.24 -26.66 25.89
C MET A 22 13.97 -25.58 24.85
N GLY A 23 13.74 -25.95 23.58
CA GLY A 23 13.35 -24.98 22.53
C GLY A 23 11.96 -24.38 22.79
N THR A 24 11.02 -25.16 23.34
CA THR A 24 9.69 -24.66 23.70
C THR A 24 9.69 -23.88 25.03
N THR A 25 10.62 -24.13 25.95
CA THR A 25 10.67 -23.41 27.22
C THR A 25 11.29 -22.02 27.07
N GLU A 26 12.22 -21.80 26.13
CA GLU A 26 12.75 -20.45 25.88
C GLU A 26 11.74 -19.55 25.17
N THR A 27 11.04 -20.05 24.15
CA THR A 27 9.94 -19.32 23.51
C THR A 27 8.76 -19.08 24.47
N TRP A 28 8.44 -20.05 25.33
CA TRP A 28 7.43 -19.88 26.39
C TRP A 28 7.87 -18.90 27.47
N ALA A 29 9.14 -18.90 27.88
CA ALA A 29 9.65 -17.95 28.84
C ALA A 29 9.69 -16.51 28.29
N ARG A 30 9.97 -16.35 27.00
CA ARG A 30 9.92 -15.06 26.30
C ARG A 30 8.48 -14.56 26.18
N SER A 31 7.54 -15.40 25.74
CA SER A 31 6.13 -15.02 25.65
C SER A 31 5.48 -14.82 27.04
N SER A 32 5.86 -15.58 28.07
CA SER A 32 5.30 -15.42 29.39
C SER A 32 5.78 -14.17 30.13
N LYS A 33 7.02 -13.73 29.92
CA LYS A 33 7.50 -12.44 30.44
C LYS A 33 6.78 -11.27 29.79
N ARG A 34 6.56 -11.29 28.44
CA ARG A 34 5.74 -10.32 27.73
C ARG A 34 4.30 -10.31 28.23
N ALA A 35 3.69 -11.48 28.32
CA ALA A 35 2.33 -11.61 28.80
C ALA A 35 2.16 -11.05 30.22
N ALA A 36 3.14 -11.24 31.11
CA ALA A 36 3.09 -10.71 32.47
C ALA A 36 3.09 -9.17 32.50
N TRP A 37 3.84 -8.53 31.63
CA TRP A 37 3.87 -7.08 31.54
C TRP A 37 2.56 -6.52 31.04
N ASN A 38 2.04 -7.11 29.97
CA ASN A 38 0.86 -6.64 29.31
C ASN A 38 -0.41 -6.92 30.14
N ASN A 39 -0.42 -7.96 30.97
CA ASN A 39 -1.47 -8.16 31.96
C ASN A 39 -1.55 -7.01 32.97
N ALA A 40 -0.41 -6.58 33.50
CA ALA A 40 -0.40 -5.46 34.42
C ALA A 40 -0.86 -4.15 33.76
N ALA A 41 -0.48 -3.95 32.50
CA ALA A 41 -0.92 -2.79 31.72
C ALA A 41 -2.39 -2.84 31.31
N ALA A 42 -2.93 -4.03 31.03
CA ALA A 42 -4.33 -4.22 30.65
C ALA A 42 -5.29 -3.95 31.83
N GLU A 43 -4.85 -4.18 33.05
CA GLU A 43 -5.64 -3.87 34.26
C GLU A 43 -5.62 -2.39 34.61
N SER A 44 -4.61 -1.66 34.15
CA SER A 44 -4.45 -0.22 34.38
C SER A 44 -5.12 0.55 33.25
N THR A 45 -6.33 1.01 33.49
CA THR A 45 -7.07 1.85 32.54
C THR A 45 -6.62 3.31 32.53
N ASP A 46 -5.68 3.69 33.39
CA ASP A 46 -5.44 5.08 33.72
C ASP A 46 -4.08 5.61 33.33
N VAL A 47 -3.16 4.77 32.90
CA VAL A 47 -1.77 5.20 32.81
C VAL A 47 -1.07 4.60 31.60
N GLU A 48 -0.33 5.44 30.92
CA GLU A 48 0.84 5.01 30.16
C GLU A 48 1.78 4.22 31.09
N MET A 49 1.56 2.93 31.24
CA MET A 49 2.50 2.10 31.95
C MET A 49 3.70 1.83 31.05
N GLU A 50 4.86 2.32 31.46
CA GLU A 50 6.12 1.88 30.90
C GLU A 50 6.33 0.41 31.28
N VAL A 51 6.15 -0.44 30.31
CA VAL A 51 6.51 -1.85 30.42
C VAL A 51 7.90 -2.01 29.84
N LYS A 52 8.83 -2.51 30.66
CA LYS A 52 10.18 -2.78 30.19
C LYS A 52 10.24 -4.13 29.53
N ASP A 53 10.46 -4.17 28.21
CA ASP A 53 10.73 -5.42 27.49
C ASP A 53 12.23 -5.73 27.49
N ALA A 54 12.55 -7.00 27.68
CA ALA A 54 13.89 -7.46 27.53
C ALA A 54 14.16 -7.64 26.03
N CYS A 55 15.03 -6.80 25.48
CA CYS A 55 15.59 -7.00 24.17
C CYS A 55 16.77 -7.96 24.27
N TYR A 56 16.84 -8.86 23.32
CA TYR A 56 17.92 -9.81 23.22
C TYR A 56 18.90 -9.37 22.13
N THR A 57 20.20 -9.43 22.44
CA THR A 57 21.25 -9.27 21.44
C THR A 57 21.29 -10.48 20.52
N GLU A 58 22.01 -10.34 19.41
CA GLU A 58 22.30 -11.39 18.43
C GLU A 58 22.80 -12.69 19.04
N ASP A 59 23.49 -12.64 20.17
CA ASP A 59 24.00 -13.81 20.90
C ASP A 59 23.01 -14.36 21.94
N GLY A 60 21.76 -13.90 21.89
CA GLY A 60 20.70 -14.35 22.80
C GLY A 60 20.80 -13.77 24.20
N LYS A 61 21.71 -12.83 24.44
CA LYS A 61 21.83 -12.16 25.73
C LYS A 61 20.81 -11.04 25.88
N GLU A 62 20.26 -10.93 27.07
CA GLU A 62 19.38 -9.84 27.46
C GLU A 62 20.14 -8.50 27.42
N THR A 63 19.63 -7.57 26.59
CA THR A 63 20.14 -6.19 26.53
C THR A 63 19.32 -5.27 27.40
N ASP A 64 19.62 -3.98 27.32
CA ASP A 64 18.83 -2.93 27.95
C ASP A 64 17.38 -3.03 27.57
N ALA A 65 16.51 -2.94 28.54
CA ALA A 65 15.08 -3.02 28.35
C ALA A 65 14.57 -1.81 27.55
N HIS A 66 13.81 -2.06 26.49
CA HIS A 66 13.04 -1.02 25.83
C HIS A 66 11.77 -0.70 26.62
N ASN A 67 11.42 0.57 26.69
CA ASN A 67 10.15 0.98 27.25
C ASN A 67 9.04 0.68 26.25
N VAL A 68 8.29 -0.39 26.50
CA VAL A 68 7.10 -0.74 25.72
C VAL A 68 5.88 -0.20 26.44
N LYS A 69 5.14 0.68 25.77
CA LYS A 69 3.84 1.13 26.24
C LYS A 69 2.77 0.28 25.57
N SER A 70 2.19 -0.64 26.27
CA SER A 70 1.24 -1.60 25.72
C SER A 70 -0.12 -0.99 25.38
N ASN A 71 -0.47 0.14 25.96
CA ASN A 71 -1.66 0.90 25.56
C ASN A 71 -1.32 2.39 25.52
N VAL A 72 -0.63 2.79 24.47
CA VAL A 72 -0.09 4.16 24.30
C VAL A 72 -1.15 5.25 24.21
N TYR A 73 -2.40 4.86 23.93
CA TYR A 73 -3.53 5.79 23.79
C TYR A 73 -4.47 5.80 24.97
N ALA A 74 -4.36 4.85 25.91
CA ALA A 74 -5.31 4.73 27.00
C ALA A 74 -5.24 5.95 27.92
N ASN A 75 -6.38 6.59 28.09
CA ASN A 75 -6.70 7.35 29.29
C ASN A 75 -7.96 6.76 29.92
N SER A 76 -8.10 6.93 31.23
CA SER A 76 -9.14 6.25 32.01
C SER A 76 -10.56 6.52 31.52
N THR A 77 -10.86 7.76 31.19
CA THR A 77 -12.20 8.19 30.78
C THR A 77 -12.55 7.65 29.40
N GLU A 78 -11.69 7.91 28.43
CA GLU A 78 -11.91 7.51 27.03
C GLU A 78 -11.97 5.98 26.86
N TRP A 79 -11.08 5.26 27.55
CA TRP A 79 -11.10 3.81 27.56
C TRP A 79 -12.36 3.23 28.21
N ALA A 80 -12.86 3.84 29.29
CA ALA A 80 -14.10 3.44 29.94
C ALA A 80 -15.31 3.67 29.01
N GLU A 81 -15.35 4.80 28.30
CA GLU A 81 -16.37 5.11 27.30
C GLU A 81 -16.29 4.11 26.14
N TRP A 82 -15.10 3.78 25.65
CA TRP A 82 -14.88 2.81 24.59
C TRP A 82 -15.40 1.42 24.98
N LYS A 83 -15.06 0.94 26.17
CA LYS A 83 -15.58 -0.35 26.67
C LYS A 83 -17.11 -0.38 26.69
N THR A 84 -17.75 0.73 27.07
CA THR A 84 -19.20 0.82 27.07
C THR A 84 -19.78 0.80 25.65
N LYS A 85 -19.10 1.42 24.71
CA LYS A 85 -19.48 1.49 23.29
C LYS A 85 -19.25 0.18 22.56
N TRP A 86 -18.30 -0.65 23.02
CA TRP A 86 -17.80 -1.81 22.30
C TRP A 86 -18.90 -2.80 21.86
N GLU A 87 -19.91 -3.05 22.68
CA GLU A 87 -21.01 -3.94 22.33
C GLU A 87 -21.74 -3.49 21.04
N SER A 88 -21.88 -2.19 20.83
CA SER A 88 -22.47 -1.66 19.61
C SER A 88 -21.51 -1.69 18.41
N VAL A 89 -20.21 -1.66 18.65
CA VAL A 89 -19.19 -1.76 17.61
C VAL A 89 -19.07 -3.20 17.11
N ARG A 90 -18.86 -4.15 18.02
CA ARG A 90 -18.60 -5.55 17.68
C ARG A 90 -19.75 -6.26 16.95
N THR A 91 -20.96 -5.74 17.07
CA THR A 91 -22.16 -6.30 16.40
C THR A 91 -22.59 -5.52 15.16
N ASN A 92 -21.86 -4.45 14.79
CA ASN A 92 -22.15 -3.67 13.60
C ASN A 92 -21.48 -4.26 12.35
N PHE A 93 -22.00 -5.37 11.86
CA PHE A 93 -21.44 -6.08 10.70
C PHE A 93 -21.75 -5.41 9.34
N CYS A 94 -22.65 -4.42 9.32
CA CYS A 94 -23.12 -3.79 8.07
C CYS A 94 -22.40 -2.46 7.76
N GLN A 95 -21.22 -2.24 8.31
CA GLN A 95 -20.43 -1.05 8.04
C GLN A 95 -19.92 -1.04 6.61
N ILE A 96 -19.93 0.14 5.97
CA ILE A 96 -19.39 0.33 4.64
C ILE A 96 -17.85 0.44 4.68
N ALA A 97 -17.17 -0.28 3.80
CA ALA A 97 -15.79 -0.09 3.43
C ALA A 97 -15.72 0.65 2.10
N LEU A 98 -14.98 1.75 2.06
CA LEU A 98 -14.61 2.44 0.83
C LEU A 98 -13.24 1.91 0.35
N THR A 99 -13.12 1.65 -0.94
CA THR A 99 -11.86 1.23 -1.57
C THR A 99 -11.61 2.08 -2.82
N PRO A 100 -10.35 2.31 -3.24
CA PRO A 100 -10.08 2.97 -4.50
C PRO A 100 -10.81 2.31 -5.67
N GLY A 101 -11.28 3.11 -6.64
CA GLY A 101 -11.78 2.60 -7.90
C GLY A 101 -10.65 2.28 -8.88
N GLU A 102 -10.96 2.03 -10.13
CA GLU A 102 -9.98 1.75 -11.19
C GLU A 102 -9.01 2.93 -11.41
N ASP A 103 -9.53 4.14 -11.21
CA ASP A 103 -8.83 5.40 -11.31
C ASP A 103 -9.39 6.42 -10.29
N ALA A 104 -8.78 7.59 -10.19
CA ALA A 104 -9.15 8.64 -9.23
C ALA A 104 -10.58 9.21 -9.42
N ALA A 105 -11.21 9.00 -10.60
CA ALA A 105 -12.58 9.41 -10.86
C ALA A 105 -13.64 8.38 -10.43
N LYS A 106 -13.20 7.29 -9.78
CA LYS A 106 -14.05 6.18 -9.32
C LYS A 106 -13.81 5.86 -7.86
N LEU A 107 -14.87 5.44 -7.18
CA LEU A 107 -14.83 4.96 -5.80
C LEU A 107 -15.61 3.66 -5.70
N ASN A 108 -14.99 2.65 -5.15
CA ASN A 108 -15.64 1.39 -4.86
C ASN A 108 -16.09 1.32 -3.41
N ALA A 109 -17.16 0.58 -3.17
CA ALA A 109 -17.66 0.34 -1.82
C ALA A 109 -18.18 -1.08 -1.66
N ALA A 110 -18.08 -1.60 -0.45
CA ALA A 110 -18.66 -2.87 -0.04
C ALA A 110 -19.24 -2.77 1.37
N TRP A 111 -20.27 -3.53 1.66
CA TRP A 111 -20.87 -3.71 2.98
C TRP A 111 -21.69 -4.99 3.02
N TYR A 112 -22.07 -5.42 4.20
CA TYR A 112 -23.10 -6.44 4.37
C TYR A 112 -24.48 -5.82 4.58
N SER A 113 -25.51 -6.44 4.03
CA SER A 113 -26.92 -6.23 4.41
C SER A 113 -27.48 -7.48 5.06
N THR A 114 -28.38 -7.36 6.02
CA THR A 114 -29.15 -8.47 6.58
C THR A 114 -30.44 -8.73 5.82
N THR A 115 -30.77 -7.89 4.85
CA THR A 115 -31.96 -8.01 4.00
C THR A 115 -31.60 -8.70 2.70
N LYS A 116 -32.21 -9.87 2.45
CA LYS A 116 -32.02 -10.61 1.21
C LYS A 116 -32.70 -9.90 0.03
N ASP A 117 -32.13 -10.05 -1.17
CA ASP A 117 -32.63 -9.50 -2.44
C ASP A 117 -32.75 -7.96 -2.44
N GLU A 118 -31.96 -7.30 -1.58
CA GLU A 118 -31.83 -5.84 -1.56
C GLU A 118 -30.98 -5.37 -2.75
N THR A 119 -31.40 -4.34 -3.47
CA THR A 119 -30.55 -3.69 -4.46
C THR A 119 -29.61 -2.72 -3.75
N PRO A 120 -28.29 -2.99 -3.71
CA PRO A 120 -27.33 -2.08 -3.08
C PRO A 120 -27.26 -0.77 -3.83
N LYS A 121 -27.28 0.36 -3.10
CA LYS A 121 -27.24 1.70 -3.71
C LYS A 121 -26.34 2.65 -2.95
N ILE A 122 -25.69 3.55 -3.69
CA ILE A 122 -25.04 4.73 -3.13
C ILE A 122 -25.64 5.97 -3.79
N LYS A 123 -26.17 6.86 -2.97
CA LYS A 123 -26.63 8.19 -3.37
C LYS A 123 -25.47 9.15 -3.21
N LEU A 124 -24.97 9.67 -4.32
CA LEU A 124 -23.94 10.72 -4.34
C LEU A 124 -24.61 12.08 -4.40
N MET A 125 -24.14 13.00 -3.58
CA MET A 125 -24.64 14.36 -3.46
C MET A 125 -23.47 15.36 -3.56
N ASP A 126 -23.76 16.58 -3.98
CA ASP A 126 -22.81 17.68 -3.91
C ASP A 126 -22.59 18.14 -2.44
N ALA A 127 -21.68 19.07 -2.23
CA ALA A 127 -21.37 19.61 -0.90
C ALA A 127 -22.59 20.25 -0.19
N SER A 128 -23.60 20.72 -0.95
CA SER A 128 -24.83 21.27 -0.40
C SER A 128 -25.84 20.21 0.04
N GLY A 129 -25.60 18.93 -0.33
CA GLY A 129 -26.51 17.82 -0.07
C GLY A 129 -27.54 17.59 -1.19
N LYS A 130 -27.40 18.26 -2.34
CA LYS A 130 -28.23 18.00 -3.51
C LYS A 130 -27.76 16.73 -4.22
N GLU A 131 -28.69 15.81 -4.49
CA GLU A 131 -28.40 14.60 -5.21
C GLU A 131 -27.82 14.88 -6.60
N ILE A 132 -26.67 14.27 -6.89
CA ILE A 132 -26.05 14.23 -8.21
C ILE A 132 -26.56 12.99 -8.96
N LYS A 133 -26.43 11.81 -8.32
CA LYS A 133 -26.81 10.52 -8.91
C LYS A 133 -26.89 9.45 -7.85
N THR A 134 -27.78 8.49 -8.05
CA THR A 134 -27.80 7.23 -7.32
C THR A 134 -27.20 6.14 -8.21
N TYR A 135 -26.19 5.44 -7.65
CA TYR A 135 -25.53 4.30 -8.27
C TYR A 135 -26.09 3.01 -7.67
N GLU A 136 -26.36 2.03 -8.53
CA GLU A 136 -26.81 0.71 -8.11
C GLU A 136 -25.70 -0.33 -8.31
N GLY A 137 -25.68 -1.33 -7.46
CA GLY A 137 -24.68 -2.38 -7.46
C GLY A 137 -25.30 -3.79 -7.40
N LYS A 138 -24.52 -4.71 -6.87
CA LYS A 138 -24.92 -6.12 -6.77
C LYS A 138 -24.85 -6.62 -5.33
N GLN A 139 -25.84 -7.40 -4.95
CA GLN A 139 -25.83 -8.21 -3.72
C GLN A 139 -25.55 -9.66 -4.10
N SER A 140 -24.66 -10.33 -3.37
CA SER A 140 -24.51 -11.78 -3.45
C SER A 140 -25.52 -12.43 -2.53
N VAL A 141 -26.27 -13.41 -3.04
CA VAL A 141 -27.37 -14.06 -2.32
C VAL A 141 -27.19 -15.57 -2.16
N GLU A 142 -26.08 -16.12 -2.63
CA GLU A 142 -25.80 -17.56 -2.65
C GLU A 142 -24.43 -17.92 -2.08
N ALA A 143 -23.40 -17.92 -2.93
CA ALA A 143 -22.11 -18.52 -2.57
C ALA A 143 -21.31 -17.78 -1.49
N ASP A 144 -21.52 -16.46 -1.36
CA ASP A 144 -20.73 -15.60 -0.47
C ASP A 144 -21.52 -15.13 0.76
N VAL A 145 -22.69 -15.72 1.00
CA VAL A 145 -23.54 -15.39 2.16
C VAL A 145 -22.94 -15.97 3.42
N GLU A 146 -22.74 -15.12 4.43
CA GLU A 146 -22.23 -15.55 5.73
C GLU A 146 -23.36 -15.66 6.75
N THR A 147 -23.30 -16.69 7.60
CA THR A 147 -24.20 -16.85 8.73
C THR A 147 -23.41 -16.83 10.02
N VAL A 148 -23.72 -15.85 10.88
CA VAL A 148 -23.01 -15.57 12.13
C VAL A 148 -23.96 -15.76 13.30
N LYS A 149 -23.53 -16.46 14.34
CA LYS A 149 -24.30 -16.68 15.58
C LYS A 149 -23.62 -15.99 16.75
N ASP A 150 -24.37 -15.12 17.44
CA ASP A 150 -23.93 -14.43 18.66
C ASP A 150 -24.95 -14.74 19.78
N GLY A 151 -24.66 -15.72 20.60
CA GLY A 151 -25.60 -16.27 21.56
C GLY A 151 -26.85 -16.84 20.86
N ASP A 152 -28.02 -16.33 21.24
CA ASP A 152 -29.31 -16.70 20.64
C ASP A 152 -29.64 -15.96 19.33
N LYS A 153 -28.79 -14.97 18.94
CA LYS A 153 -29.00 -14.20 17.73
C LYS A 153 -28.28 -14.84 16.55
N THR A 154 -28.95 -14.85 15.41
CA THR A 154 -28.38 -15.29 14.14
C THR A 154 -28.49 -14.17 13.12
N TYR A 155 -27.38 -13.86 12.49
CA TYR A 155 -27.28 -12.86 11.42
C TYR A 155 -26.99 -13.58 10.12
N THR A 156 -27.78 -13.31 9.08
CA THR A 156 -27.46 -13.70 7.70
C THR A 156 -26.98 -12.46 6.98
N LEU A 157 -25.72 -12.48 6.50
CA LEU A 157 -25.02 -11.35 5.96
C LEU A 157 -24.86 -11.52 4.45
N TYR A 158 -25.48 -10.63 3.69
CA TYR A 158 -25.45 -10.62 2.21
C TYR A 158 -24.46 -9.55 1.73
N PRO A 159 -23.35 -9.93 1.06
CA PRO A 159 -22.38 -8.97 0.56
C PRO A 159 -22.97 -8.07 -0.52
N CYS A 160 -22.77 -6.78 -0.37
CA CYS A 160 -23.22 -5.72 -1.27
C CYS A 160 -22.03 -4.97 -1.82
N LYS A 161 -22.00 -4.69 -3.13
CA LYS A 161 -20.91 -3.97 -3.80
C LYS A 161 -21.46 -2.95 -4.76
N VAL A 162 -20.92 -1.71 -4.72
CA VAL A 162 -21.26 -0.61 -5.62
C VAL A 162 -19.99 0.09 -6.07
N THR A 163 -19.99 0.59 -7.31
CA THR A 163 -18.97 1.49 -7.86
C THR A 163 -19.59 2.83 -8.19
N VAL A 164 -19.07 3.90 -7.63
CA VAL A 164 -19.35 5.29 -7.97
C VAL A 164 -18.37 5.73 -9.05
N THR A 165 -18.84 6.48 -10.04
CA THR A 165 -18.03 6.95 -11.17
C THR A 165 -18.26 8.43 -11.44
N GLY A 166 -17.33 9.07 -12.16
CA GLY A 166 -17.46 10.47 -12.57
C GLY A 166 -17.20 11.46 -11.45
N LEU A 167 -16.38 11.07 -10.49
CA LEU A 167 -15.89 11.97 -9.45
C LEU A 167 -14.91 12.97 -10.08
N ALA A 168 -15.06 14.23 -9.74
CA ALA A 168 -14.14 15.29 -10.11
C ALA A 168 -13.04 15.43 -9.04
N GLU A 169 -11.87 15.82 -9.45
CA GLU A 169 -10.73 16.09 -8.58
C GLU A 169 -10.99 17.28 -7.63
N ASN A 170 -10.33 17.30 -6.47
CA ASN A 170 -10.40 18.36 -5.47
C ASN A 170 -11.82 18.77 -5.08
N THR A 171 -12.78 17.85 -5.12
CA THR A 171 -14.19 18.11 -4.97
C THR A 171 -14.76 17.47 -3.72
N SER A 172 -15.58 18.25 -2.99
CA SER A 172 -16.30 17.77 -1.80
C SER A 172 -17.66 17.20 -2.19
N TYR A 173 -17.95 16.05 -1.72
CA TYR A 173 -19.19 15.30 -1.89
C TYR A 173 -19.78 14.91 -0.55
N LYS A 174 -21.07 14.53 -0.59
CA LYS A 174 -21.75 13.78 0.46
C LYS A 174 -22.31 12.49 -0.13
N TYR A 175 -22.45 11.46 0.69
CA TYR A 175 -23.10 10.24 0.23
C TYR A 175 -23.91 9.55 1.32
N GLN A 176 -24.84 8.70 0.89
CA GLN A 176 -25.54 7.74 1.70
C GLN A 176 -25.49 6.38 0.99
N TYR A 177 -25.43 5.28 1.75
CA TYR A 177 -25.61 3.95 1.20
C TYR A 177 -26.90 3.31 1.72
N TYR A 178 -27.49 2.45 0.90
CA TYR A 178 -28.76 1.79 1.23
C TYR A 178 -28.45 0.44 1.86
N VAL A 179 -28.94 0.21 3.06
CA VAL A 179 -28.63 -0.97 3.87
C VAL A 179 -29.82 -1.32 4.77
N ASN A 180 -30.19 -2.60 4.82
CA ASN A 180 -31.27 -3.11 5.66
C ASN A 180 -32.60 -2.38 5.46
N GLY A 181 -32.93 -2.05 4.22
CA GLY A 181 -34.20 -1.38 3.87
C GLY A 181 -34.23 0.13 4.07
N ALA A 182 -33.10 0.77 4.43
CA ALA A 182 -33.04 2.20 4.72
C ALA A 182 -31.77 2.86 4.19
N TRP A 183 -31.82 4.17 3.96
CA TRP A 183 -30.64 4.97 3.72
C TRP A 183 -29.88 5.18 5.05
N SER A 184 -28.55 5.06 4.98
CA SER A 184 -27.65 5.39 6.11
C SER A 184 -27.73 6.88 6.47
N GLU A 185 -27.07 7.27 7.55
CA GLU A 185 -26.70 8.66 7.75
C GLU A 185 -25.87 9.20 6.58
N THR A 186 -25.76 10.52 6.49
CA THR A 186 -24.98 11.17 5.43
C THR A 186 -23.52 11.30 5.85
N TYR A 187 -22.63 10.85 4.99
CA TYR A 187 -21.18 10.94 5.16
C TYR A 187 -20.58 11.95 4.20
N ASP A 188 -19.50 12.60 4.63
CA ASP A 188 -18.69 13.47 3.78
C ASP A 188 -17.63 12.63 3.05
N TYR A 189 -17.36 12.95 1.80
CA TYR A 189 -16.27 12.41 1.00
C TYR A 189 -15.62 13.52 0.19
N LYS A 190 -14.28 13.56 0.14
CA LYS A 190 -13.55 14.54 -0.64
C LYS A 190 -12.50 13.84 -1.49
N THR A 191 -12.53 14.09 -2.80
CA THR A 191 -11.44 13.74 -3.70
C THR A 191 -10.28 14.72 -3.52
N GLN A 192 -9.05 14.22 -3.61
CA GLN A 192 -7.85 15.04 -3.52
C GLN A 192 -7.26 15.34 -4.90
N SER A 193 -6.13 16.05 -4.95
CA SER A 193 -5.35 16.26 -6.16
C SER A 193 -4.80 14.95 -6.73
N THR A 194 -4.63 14.90 -8.04
CA THR A 194 -3.96 13.81 -8.76
C THR A 194 -2.56 14.17 -9.22
N ASP A 195 -2.21 15.47 -9.22
CA ASP A 195 -0.88 15.96 -9.61
C ASP A 195 0.14 15.81 -8.46
N SER A 196 -0.32 16.06 -7.23
CA SER A 196 0.46 15.89 -6.01
C SER A 196 -0.46 15.40 -4.91
N PHE A 197 -0.17 14.26 -4.33
CA PHE A 197 -1.03 13.62 -3.36
C PHE A 197 -0.26 12.81 -2.32
N SER A 198 -0.92 12.53 -1.20
CA SER A 198 -0.35 11.75 -0.11
C SER A 198 -1.18 10.51 0.16
N VAL A 199 -0.49 9.41 0.44
CA VAL A 199 -1.07 8.10 0.75
C VAL A 199 -0.54 7.64 2.11
N MET A 200 -1.44 7.17 2.97
CA MET A 200 -1.03 6.52 4.21
C MET A 200 -0.68 5.05 3.93
N TYR A 201 0.42 4.56 4.47
CA TYR A 201 0.82 3.16 4.41
C TYR A 201 0.94 2.58 5.81
N VAL A 202 0.35 1.41 6.02
CA VAL A 202 0.33 0.70 7.31
C VAL A 202 0.58 -0.78 7.12
N GLY A 203 1.21 -1.41 8.11
CA GLY A 203 1.31 -2.86 8.24
C GLY A 203 0.41 -3.36 9.35
N ASP A 204 -0.13 -4.53 9.17
CA ASP A 204 -0.65 -5.44 10.18
C ASP A 204 -1.49 -4.74 11.28
N PRO A 205 -2.66 -4.16 10.93
CA PRO A 205 -3.61 -3.72 11.92
C PRO A 205 -4.02 -4.86 12.85
N GLN A 206 -4.12 -6.03 12.31
CA GLN A 206 -4.30 -7.36 12.91
C GLN A 206 -5.18 -7.32 14.17
N ILE A 207 -6.41 -6.81 13.98
CA ILE A 207 -7.41 -6.68 15.06
C ILE A 207 -7.65 -8.04 15.70
N GLY A 208 -7.42 -8.14 17.01
CA GLY A 208 -7.57 -9.40 17.75
C GLY A 208 -6.24 -10.08 18.12
N ALA A 209 -5.08 -9.54 17.69
CA ALA A 209 -3.79 -10.20 17.84
C ALA A 209 -3.08 -9.94 19.19
N SER A 210 -3.57 -9.05 20.03
CA SER A 210 -2.85 -8.60 21.25
C SER A 210 -2.83 -9.61 22.41
N THR A 211 -2.89 -10.92 22.09
CA THR A 211 -2.83 -12.01 23.08
C THR A 211 -1.53 -11.99 23.88
N ASN A 212 -0.41 -11.70 23.24
CA ASN A 212 0.89 -11.66 23.90
C ASN A 212 1.06 -10.41 24.77
N GLN A 213 0.43 -9.30 24.40
CA GLN A 213 0.48 -8.05 25.16
C GLN A 213 -0.47 -8.05 26.35
N LEU A 214 -1.65 -8.64 26.21
CA LEU A 214 -2.73 -8.54 27.18
C LEU A 214 -2.92 -9.81 28.03
N GLY A 215 -2.13 -10.86 27.77
CA GLY A 215 -2.22 -12.13 28.53
C GLY A 215 -3.56 -12.85 28.35
N ASN A 216 -4.03 -13.54 29.40
CA ASN A 216 -5.20 -14.41 29.34
C ASN A 216 -6.53 -13.65 29.39
N GLN A 217 -6.82 -12.84 28.38
CA GLN A 217 -8.13 -12.25 28.14
C GLN A 217 -8.97 -13.13 27.18
N ASN A 218 -10.20 -12.78 26.95
CA ASN A 218 -10.98 -13.40 25.88
C ASN A 218 -10.68 -12.72 24.52
N LYS A 219 -10.97 -13.41 23.41
CA LYS A 219 -10.72 -12.89 22.06
C LYS A 219 -11.36 -11.52 21.81
N GLN A 220 -12.60 -11.32 22.26
CA GLN A 220 -13.30 -10.04 22.10
C GLN A 220 -12.61 -8.88 22.83
N TYR A 221 -11.90 -9.16 23.92
CA TYR A 221 -11.11 -8.13 24.61
C TYR A 221 -9.91 -7.68 23.78
N TYR A 222 -9.24 -8.63 23.10
CA TYR A 222 -8.16 -8.30 22.18
C TYR A 222 -8.67 -7.48 21.01
N ALA A 223 -9.76 -7.90 20.38
CA ALA A 223 -10.39 -7.15 19.29
C ALA A 223 -10.82 -5.74 19.73
N MET A 224 -11.36 -5.61 20.95
CA MET A 224 -11.74 -4.31 21.52
C MET A 224 -10.51 -3.39 21.71
N ASN A 225 -9.41 -3.92 22.26
CA ASN A 225 -8.18 -3.16 22.47
C ASN A 225 -7.55 -2.71 21.15
N ASP A 226 -7.43 -3.62 20.20
CA ASP A 226 -6.76 -3.35 18.94
C ASP A 226 -7.58 -2.40 18.07
N SER A 227 -8.91 -2.50 18.12
CA SER A 227 -9.81 -1.55 17.46
C SER A 227 -9.71 -0.14 18.06
N TYR A 228 -9.51 -0.03 19.37
CA TYR A 228 -9.27 1.25 20.03
C TYR A 228 -7.95 1.87 19.56
N ASN A 229 -6.89 1.09 19.52
CA ASN A 229 -5.61 1.55 19.03
C ASN A 229 -5.67 1.94 17.55
N TRP A 230 -6.34 1.14 16.71
CA TRP A 230 -6.57 1.44 15.31
C TRP A 230 -7.30 2.76 15.10
N TYR A 231 -8.36 2.99 15.85
CA TYR A 231 -9.09 4.25 15.85
C TYR A 231 -8.17 5.45 16.11
N HIS A 232 -7.31 5.35 17.11
CA HIS A 232 -6.35 6.42 17.46
C HIS A 232 -5.28 6.62 16.41
N THR A 233 -4.69 5.55 15.89
CA THR A 233 -3.69 5.61 14.82
C THR A 233 -4.23 6.38 13.60
N LEU A 234 -5.42 6.01 13.12
CA LEU A 234 -6.05 6.67 11.99
C LEU A 234 -6.39 8.15 12.27
N ASN A 235 -6.99 8.45 13.42
CA ASN A 235 -7.34 9.83 13.74
C ASN A 235 -6.11 10.71 13.92
N ASN A 236 -5.04 10.21 14.53
CA ASN A 236 -3.79 10.94 14.68
C ASN A 236 -3.13 11.21 13.32
N ALA A 237 -3.12 10.21 12.43
CA ALA A 237 -2.60 10.35 11.07
C ALA A 237 -3.38 11.41 10.27
N VAL A 238 -4.72 11.32 10.23
CA VAL A 238 -5.56 12.28 9.49
C VAL A 238 -5.49 13.68 10.10
N LYS A 239 -5.37 13.80 11.42
CA LYS A 239 -5.18 15.10 12.07
C LYS A 239 -3.88 15.78 11.64
N LYS A 240 -2.82 15.01 11.47
CA LYS A 240 -1.52 15.51 10.99
C LYS A 240 -1.51 15.74 9.48
N PHE A 241 -2.16 14.86 8.72
CA PHE A 241 -2.20 14.85 7.26
C PHE A 241 -3.65 14.85 6.75
N PRO A 242 -4.35 15.98 6.81
CA PRO A 242 -5.78 16.05 6.46
C PRO A 242 -6.06 15.89 4.95
N GLY A 243 -5.00 15.87 4.11
CA GLY A 243 -5.08 15.72 2.66
C GLY A 243 -4.76 14.31 2.15
N LEU A 244 -4.78 13.28 3.00
CA LEU A 244 -4.58 11.90 2.56
C LEU A 244 -5.65 11.49 1.54
N SER A 245 -5.23 10.85 0.44
CA SER A 245 -6.10 10.38 -0.64
C SER A 245 -6.72 9.02 -0.32
N PHE A 246 -5.93 8.10 0.22
CA PHE A 246 -6.36 6.76 0.64
C PHE A 246 -5.30 6.12 1.56
N ILE A 247 -5.62 4.94 2.07
CA ILE A 247 -4.73 4.11 2.88
C ILE A 247 -4.32 2.89 2.05
N MET A 248 -3.04 2.51 2.09
CA MET A 248 -2.53 1.21 1.69
C MET A 248 -2.24 0.39 2.95
N SER A 249 -2.90 -0.76 3.09
CA SER A 249 -2.74 -1.67 4.22
C SER A 249 -2.13 -2.99 3.76
N ALA A 250 -0.94 -3.29 4.26
CA ALA A 250 -0.09 -4.37 3.76
C ALA A 250 -0.47 -5.77 4.32
N GLY A 251 -1.74 -6.02 4.53
CA GLY A 251 -2.24 -7.33 4.95
C GLY A 251 -2.54 -7.44 6.43
N ASP A 252 -3.03 -8.61 6.83
CA ASP A 252 -3.44 -8.94 8.18
C ASP A 252 -4.31 -7.85 8.81
N GLN A 253 -5.47 -7.60 8.18
CA GLN A 253 -6.45 -6.65 8.70
C GLN A 253 -7.03 -7.15 10.03
N ILE A 254 -7.16 -8.47 10.16
CA ILE A 254 -7.73 -9.19 11.28
C ILE A 254 -6.80 -10.31 11.74
N ASN A 255 -7.06 -10.87 12.93
CA ASN A 255 -6.27 -11.97 13.48
C ASN A 255 -6.88 -13.35 13.25
N GLN A 256 -8.20 -13.49 13.25
CA GLN A 256 -8.89 -14.79 13.12
C GLN A 256 -8.75 -15.35 11.71
N THR A 257 -7.91 -16.38 11.53
CA THR A 257 -7.56 -16.94 10.21
C THR A 257 -8.64 -17.80 9.58
N GLY A 258 -9.43 -18.52 10.34
CA GLY A 258 -10.33 -19.53 9.84
C GLY A 258 -11.78 -19.33 10.29
N VAL A 259 -12.70 -19.94 9.56
CA VAL A 259 -14.15 -19.94 9.81
C VAL A 259 -14.68 -21.36 9.93
N SER A 260 -13.97 -22.21 10.65
CA SER A 260 -14.24 -23.64 10.75
C SER A 260 -15.49 -23.98 11.60
N ASN A 261 -15.91 -23.06 12.45
CA ASN A 261 -17.07 -23.20 13.34
C ASN A 261 -17.75 -21.85 13.57
N ASP A 262 -18.92 -21.85 14.24
CA ASP A 262 -19.71 -20.64 14.49
C ASP A 262 -18.93 -19.59 15.35
N ALA A 263 -18.08 -20.03 16.27
CA ALA A 263 -17.28 -19.12 17.09
C ALA A 263 -16.19 -18.41 16.27
N ASP A 264 -15.53 -19.13 15.36
CA ASP A 264 -14.53 -18.54 14.47
C ASP A 264 -15.18 -17.54 13.50
N LYS A 265 -16.38 -17.85 12.99
CA LYS A 265 -17.14 -16.93 12.12
C LYS A 265 -17.53 -15.65 12.83
N LEU A 266 -18.02 -15.77 14.06
CA LEU A 266 -18.37 -14.61 14.88
C LEU A 266 -17.14 -13.77 15.16
N GLU A 267 -16.04 -14.38 15.59
CA GLU A 267 -14.80 -13.66 15.91
C GLU A 267 -14.29 -12.89 14.71
N GLN A 268 -14.22 -13.52 13.52
CA GLN A 268 -13.78 -12.86 12.31
C GLN A 268 -14.63 -11.63 11.95
N GLN A 269 -15.97 -11.73 12.12
CA GLN A 269 -16.86 -10.58 11.86
C GLN A 269 -16.72 -9.49 12.92
N ILE A 270 -16.45 -9.85 14.19
CA ILE A 270 -16.15 -8.88 15.26
C ILE A 270 -14.87 -8.11 14.94
N GLU A 271 -13.83 -8.81 14.51
CA GLU A 271 -12.55 -8.20 14.14
C GLU A 271 -12.70 -7.26 12.93
N TYR A 272 -13.45 -7.66 11.87
CA TYR A 272 -13.78 -6.75 10.77
C TYR A 272 -14.65 -5.58 11.20
N ALA A 273 -15.60 -5.78 12.11
CA ALA A 273 -16.39 -4.68 12.66
C ALA A 273 -15.50 -3.69 13.42
N GLY A 274 -14.50 -4.17 14.13
CA GLY A 274 -13.48 -3.35 14.78
C GLY A 274 -12.59 -2.60 13.79
N PHE A 275 -12.09 -3.29 12.76
CA PHE A 275 -11.28 -2.69 11.70
C PHE A 275 -12.02 -1.57 10.95
N LEU A 276 -13.29 -1.79 10.62
CA LEU A 276 -14.11 -0.83 9.87
C LEU A 276 -14.73 0.27 10.74
N ASN A 277 -14.68 0.16 12.09
CA ASN A 277 -15.34 1.11 12.97
C ASN A 277 -14.85 2.57 12.89
N PRO A 278 -13.55 2.88 12.74
CA PRO A 278 -13.10 4.27 12.72
C PRO A 278 -13.88 5.11 11.71
N SER A 279 -14.47 6.21 12.17
CA SER A 279 -15.32 7.09 11.33
C SER A 279 -14.57 7.67 10.14
N VAL A 280 -13.27 7.87 10.26
CA VAL A 280 -12.40 8.33 9.17
C VAL A 280 -12.47 7.43 7.93
N LEU A 281 -12.72 6.13 8.10
CA LEU A 281 -12.88 5.18 6.99
C LEU A 281 -14.18 5.39 6.19
N ARG A 282 -15.07 6.28 6.61
CA ARG A 282 -16.23 6.75 5.82
C ARG A 282 -15.84 7.82 4.81
N SER A 283 -14.65 8.42 4.95
CA SER A 283 -14.15 9.50 4.09
C SER A 283 -12.81 9.16 3.43
N LEU A 284 -12.09 8.18 3.94
CA LEU A 284 -10.76 7.78 3.49
C LEU A 284 -10.79 6.32 3.02
N PRO A 285 -10.72 6.06 1.71
CA PRO A 285 -10.71 4.70 1.16
C PRO A 285 -9.49 3.90 1.64
N VAL A 286 -9.63 2.58 1.72
CA VAL A 286 -8.53 1.68 2.05
C VAL A 286 -8.28 0.66 0.94
N ALA A 287 -7.06 0.62 0.42
CA ALA A 287 -6.55 -0.44 -0.45
C ALA A 287 -5.80 -1.44 0.43
N THR A 288 -6.32 -2.66 0.59
CA THR A 288 -5.65 -3.69 1.38
C THR A 288 -5.00 -4.74 0.47
N THR A 289 -3.99 -5.44 0.96
CA THR A 289 -3.56 -6.73 0.39
C THR A 289 -4.00 -7.87 1.30
N ILE A 290 -3.94 -9.10 0.81
CA ILE A 290 -4.35 -10.29 1.57
C ILE A 290 -3.16 -10.73 2.43
N GLY A 291 -3.31 -10.61 3.76
CA GLY A 291 -2.38 -11.20 4.71
C GLY A 291 -2.63 -12.69 4.94
N ASN A 292 -1.73 -13.37 5.64
CA ASN A 292 -1.90 -14.80 5.91
C ASN A 292 -3.08 -15.06 6.88
N HIS A 293 -3.44 -14.10 7.71
CA HIS A 293 -4.63 -14.16 8.55
C HIS A 293 -5.92 -13.90 7.77
N ASP A 294 -5.89 -13.13 6.69
CA ASP A 294 -7.04 -12.87 5.81
C ASP A 294 -7.32 -14.02 4.83
N SER A 295 -6.28 -14.79 4.44
CA SER A 295 -6.24 -15.61 3.22
C SER A 295 -7.22 -16.78 3.17
N LYS A 296 -7.75 -17.23 4.33
CA LYS A 296 -8.52 -18.48 4.46
C LYS A 296 -10.03 -18.31 4.46
N SER A 297 -10.53 -17.11 4.22
CA SER A 297 -11.97 -16.82 4.25
C SER A 297 -12.40 -15.90 3.12
N VAL A 298 -13.57 -16.13 2.55
CA VAL A 298 -14.23 -15.23 1.59
C VAL A 298 -14.61 -13.87 2.21
N ASN A 299 -14.63 -13.77 3.54
CA ASN A 299 -15.04 -12.55 4.24
C ASN A 299 -14.17 -11.36 3.86
N TYR A 300 -12.86 -11.56 3.60
CA TYR A 300 -12.00 -10.51 3.07
C TYR A 300 -12.58 -9.92 1.78
N SER A 301 -12.83 -10.74 0.76
CA SER A 301 -13.38 -10.26 -0.51
C SER A 301 -14.81 -9.76 -0.41
N ASN A 302 -15.55 -10.15 0.64
CA ASN A 302 -16.89 -9.63 0.91
C ASN A 302 -16.87 -8.22 1.49
N HIS A 303 -15.91 -7.93 2.37
CA HIS A 303 -15.72 -6.61 2.96
C HIS A 303 -15.12 -5.58 2.01
N PHE A 304 -14.43 -6.00 0.93
CA PHE A 304 -13.73 -5.09 0.03
C PHE A 304 -14.13 -5.26 -1.43
N ASN A 305 -14.15 -4.16 -2.18
CA ASN A 305 -14.53 -4.14 -3.59
C ASN A 305 -13.40 -3.55 -4.44
N TYR A 306 -12.44 -4.38 -4.86
CA TYR A 306 -11.29 -3.93 -5.65
C TYR A 306 -11.55 -3.95 -7.15
N PRO A 307 -10.97 -2.98 -7.89
CA PRO A 307 -11.01 -2.95 -9.35
C PRO A 307 -9.99 -3.92 -9.97
N ASN A 308 -10.11 -4.15 -11.27
CA ASN A 308 -9.11 -4.88 -12.09
C ASN A 308 -8.60 -6.17 -11.43
N LYS A 309 -9.52 -6.90 -10.79
CA LYS A 309 -9.19 -8.19 -10.18
C LYS A 309 -8.80 -9.19 -11.26
N GLN A 310 -7.80 -9.99 -10.95
CA GLN A 310 -7.46 -11.12 -11.80
C GLN A 310 -8.62 -12.12 -11.87
N THR A 311 -9.21 -12.29 -13.06
CA THR A 311 -10.39 -13.14 -13.27
C THR A 311 -10.16 -14.24 -14.30
N SER A 312 -8.96 -14.34 -14.91
CA SER A 312 -8.73 -15.33 -15.95
C SER A 312 -8.74 -16.76 -15.38
N ASP A 313 -9.40 -17.69 -16.08
CA ASP A 313 -9.48 -19.10 -15.67
C ASP A 313 -8.11 -19.76 -15.53
N ALA A 314 -7.11 -19.31 -16.29
CA ALA A 314 -5.73 -19.77 -16.19
C ALA A 314 -5.12 -19.53 -14.79
N ASN A 315 -5.64 -18.57 -14.06
CA ASN A 315 -5.12 -18.14 -12.75
C ASN A 315 -6.07 -18.46 -11.58
N THR A 316 -7.19 -19.12 -11.82
CA THR A 316 -8.13 -19.52 -10.74
C THR A 316 -7.49 -20.51 -9.75
N ALA A 317 -6.53 -21.30 -10.19
CA ALA A 317 -5.74 -22.19 -9.33
C ALA A 317 -4.73 -21.44 -8.44
N SER A 318 -4.59 -20.14 -8.62
CA SER A 318 -3.54 -19.28 -8.04
C SER A 318 -4.10 -18.20 -7.14
N LYS A 319 -5.37 -18.29 -6.73
CA LYS A 319 -5.98 -17.40 -5.74
C LYS A 319 -6.15 -18.12 -4.42
N THR A 320 -6.15 -17.38 -3.33
CA THR A 320 -6.59 -17.88 -2.03
C THR A 320 -8.12 -17.85 -1.90
N THR A 321 -8.65 -18.36 -0.80
CA THR A 321 -10.08 -18.26 -0.51
C THR A 321 -10.53 -16.80 -0.39
N ALA A 322 -9.64 -15.93 0.11
CA ALA A 322 -9.91 -14.51 0.30
C ALA A 322 -10.02 -13.72 -1.01
N GLY A 323 -9.33 -14.13 -2.05
CA GLY A 323 -9.38 -13.39 -3.31
C GLY A 323 -8.16 -13.58 -4.20
N THR A 324 -7.73 -12.51 -4.83
CA THR A 324 -6.69 -12.51 -5.84
C THR A 324 -6.06 -11.11 -5.97
N ASP A 325 -5.04 -11.02 -6.81
CA ASP A 325 -4.34 -9.79 -7.19
C ASP A 325 -5.26 -8.76 -7.84
N TYR A 326 -4.94 -7.49 -7.71
CA TYR A 326 -5.64 -6.37 -8.34
C TYR A 326 -4.70 -5.17 -8.56
N TYR A 327 -5.14 -4.20 -9.35
CA TYR A 327 -4.41 -2.95 -9.54
C TYR A 327 -5.37 -1.78 -9.80
N PHE A 328 -4.86 -0.55 -9.61
CA PHE A 328 -5.56 0.70 -9.91
C PHE A 328 -4.55 1.81 -10.17
N THR A 329 -5.04 2.93 -10.71
CA THR A 329 -4.24 4.14 -10.88
C THR A 329 -4.77 5.29 -10.02
N TYR A 330 -3.86 6.14 -9.56
CA TYR A 330 -4.19 7.42 -8.95
C TYR A 330 -3.18 8.46 -9.44
N GLY A 331 -3.65 9.49 -10.16
CA GLY A 331 -2.75 10.40 -10.84
C GLY A 331 -1.83 9.67 -11.83
N ASN A 332 -0.56 9.96 -11.74
CA ASN A 332 0.51 9.36 -12.55
C ASN A 332 1.09 8.07 -11.95
N THR A 333 0.46 7.50 -10.95
CA THR A 333 0.96 6.34 -10.21
C THR A 333 0.10 5.11 -10.44
N LEU A 334 0.75 3.99 -10.74
CA LEU A 334 0.17 2.65 -10.80
C LEU A 334 0.42 1.94 -9.47
N PHE A 335 -0.66 1.53 -8.80
CA PHE A 335 -0.64 0.71 -7.60
C PHE A 335 -1.06 -0.70 -7.93
N ILE A 336 -0.25 -1.68 -7.53
CA ILE A 336 -0.49 -3.10 -7.75
C ILE A 336 -0.49 -3.80 -6.40
N SER A 337 -1.46 -4.67 -6.16
CA SER A 337 -1.53 -5.51 -4.95
C SER A 337 -1.57 -6.97 -5.36
N ILE A 338 -0.68 -7.79 -4.79
CA ILE A 338 -0.62 -9.22 -5.06
C ILE A 338 -0.78 -10.04 -3.76
N ASP A 339 -1.41 -11.21 -3.90
CA ASP A 339 -1.66 -12.16 -2.81
C ASP A 339 -0.52 -13.16 -2.66
N THR A 340 0.50 -12.80 -1.91
CA THR A 340 1.70 -13.61 -1.70
C THR A 340 1.48 -14.85 -0.81
N ASN A 341 0.27 -15.08 -0.29
CA ASN A 341 -0.10 -16.38 0.25
C ASN A 341 -0.24 -17.45 -0.85
N ASN A 342 -0.35 -17.02 -2.08
CA ASN A 342 -0.22 -17.84 -3.26
C ASN A 342 1.23 -17.81 -3.75
N TYR A 343 1.95 -18.92 -3.63
CA TYR A 343 3.35 -19.03 -4.04
C TYR A 343 3.53 -19.24 -5.56
N ASN A 344 2.48 -19.16 -6.36
CA ASN A 344 2.57 -19.25 -7.82
C ASN A 344 2.87 -17.87 -8.43
N VAL A 345 4.13 -17.50 -8.46
CA VAL A 345 4.61 -16.21 -8.96
C VAL A 345 4.24 -15.94 -10.42
N ALA A 346 4.04 -16.95 -11.24
CA ALA A 346 3.59 -16.76 -12.63
C ALA A 346 2.22 -16.05 -12.72
N THR A 347 1.35 -16.22 -11.72
CA THR A 347 0.09 -15.49 -11.63
C THR A 347 0.32 -14.02 -11.38
N HIS A 348 1.17 -13.71 -10.41
CA HIS A 348 1.53 -12.35 -10.03
C HIS A 348 2.22 -11.64 -11.19
N GLU A 349 3.13 -12.32 -11.90
CA GLU A 349 3.77 -11.76 -13.09
C GLU A 349 2.75 -11.39 -14.16
N ASN A 350 1.72 -12.20 -14.39
CA ASN A 350 0.66 -11.89 -15.37
C ASN A 350 -0.11 -10.61 -14.99
N VAL A 351 -0.42 -10.41 -13.71
CA VAL A 351 -1.10 -9.19 -13.24
C VAL A 351 -0.20 -7.97 -13.34
N ILE A 352 1.04 -8.08 -12.89
CA ILE A 352 2.02 -6.98 -12.98
C ILE A 352 2.23 -6.58 -14.45
N LYS A 353 2.37 -7.57 -15.34
CA LYS A 353 2.45 -7.34 -16.78
C LYS A 353 1.22 -6.62 -17.33
N GLU A 354 0.01 -7.16 -17.04
CA GLU A 354 -1.23 -6.54 -17.50
C GLU A 354 -1.37 -5.11 -17.02
N ALA A 355 -1.09 -4.87 -15.73
CA ALA A 355 -1.17 -3.55 -15.12
C ALA A 355 -0.21 -2.55 -15.79
N THR A 356 1.05 -2.96 -16.02
CA THR A 356 2.06 -2.10 -16.65
C THR A 356 1.79 -1.85 -18.12
N GLU A 357 1.34 -2.87 -18.88
CA GLU A 357 1.00 -2.73 -20.31
C GLU A 357 -0.23 -1.84 -20.53
N LYS A 358 -1.22 -1.89 -19.63
CA LYS A 358 -2.40 -1.01 -19.69
C LYS A 358 -2.14 0.42 -19.24
N ASN A 359 -1.10 0.63 -18.43
CA ASN A 359 -0.75 1.93 -17.87
C ASN A 359 0.72 2.31 -18.19
N PRO A 360 1.11 2.36 -19.48
CA PRO A 360 2.51 2.59 -19.86
C PRO A 360 3.01 4.00 -19.53
N SER A 361 2.10 4.95 -19.32
CA SER A 361 2.42 6.33 -18.93
C SER A 361 2.56 6.54 -17.42
N ALA A 362 2.32 5.50 -16.61
CA ALA A 362 2.52 5.62 -15.17
C ALA A 362 3.98 5.96 -14.87
N LYS A 363 4.18 7.09 -14.20
CA LYS A 363 5.50 7.59 -13.79
C LYS A 363 6.05 6.75 -12.64
N TRP A 364 5.17 6.39 -11.71
CA TRP A 364 5.48 5.59 -10.53
C TRP A 364 4.75 4.25 -10.58
N ARG A 365 5.45 3.19 -10.17
CA ARG A 365 4.92 1.84 -10.03
C ARG A 365 5.19 1.35 -8.63
N ILE A 366 4.14 1.23 -7.84
CA ILE A 366 4.19 0.81 -6.44
C ILE A 366 3.52 -0.55 -6.32
N LEU A 367 4.25 -1.54 -5.82
CA LEU A 367 3.76 -2.89 -5.58
C LEU A 367 3.56 -3.10 -4.08
N MET A 368 2.43 -3.68 -3.68
CA MET A 368 2.15 -4.04 -2.29
C MET A 368 1.83 -5.52 -2.18
N PHE A 369 2.41 -6.17 -1.17
CA PHE A 369 2.08 -7.52 -0.76
C PHE A 369 2.41 -7.72 0.72
N HIS A 370 1.95 -8.86 1.29
CA HIS A 370 2.02 -9.04 2.72
C HIS A 370 3.37 -9.56 3.22
N GLN A 371 3.82 -10.75 2.74
CA GLN A 371 5.07 -11.35 3.21
C GLN A 371 6.27 -10.48 2.86
N ASP A 372 7.11 -10.20 3.85
CA ASP A 372 8.31 -9.41 3.63
C ASP A 372 9.43 -10.27 3.02
N ILE A 373 9.79 -9.96 1.78
CA ILE A 373 10.88 -10.66 1.10
C ILE A 373 12.25 -10.02 1.36
N TYR A 374 12.26 -8.76 1.77
CA TYR A 374 13.43 -8.01 2.22
C TYR A 374 13.08 -7.17 3.44
N GLY A 375 12.94 -7.81 4.58
CA GLY A 375 12.66 -7.20 5.86
C GLY A 375 13.78 -7.44 6.88
N SER A 376 13.48 -7.18 8.13
CA SER A 376 14.45 -7.30 9.22
C SER A 376 13.88 -7.91 10.50
N GLY A 377 12.67 -8.43 10.47
CA GLY A 377 12.02 -9.09 11.59
C GLY A 377 12.48 -10.53 11.78
N TYR A 378 12.51 -10.98 13.02
CA TYR A 378 13.12 -12.25 13.41
C TYR A 378 12.36 -13.50 12.97
N ASP A 379 11.06 -13.42 12.74
CA ASP A 379 10.24 -14.64 12.55
C ASP A 379 10.01 -15.00 11.07
N HIS A 380 9.97 -14.01 10.17
CA HIS A 380 9.55 -14.21 8.78
C HIS A 380 10.60 -13.80 7.74
N SER A 381 11.27 -12.65 7.90
CA SER A 381 12.29 -12.19 6.94
C SER A 381 13.40 -13.19 6.67
N ASP A 382 13.68 -14.08 7.62
CA ASP A 382 14.71 -15.13 7.56
C ASP A 382 14.13 -16.54 7.31
N SER A 383 12.83 -16.63 7.00
CA SER A 383 12.17 -17.92 6.79
C SER A 383 11.31 -17.95 5.50
N ASP A 384 10.02 -17.71 5.57
CA ASP A 384 9.09 -17.84 4.44
C ASP A 384 9.26 -16.74 3.39
N GLY A 385 9.66 -15.52 3.78
CA GLY A 385 9.99 -14.43 2.86
C GLY A 385 11.08 -14.81 1.85
N ILE A 386 12.08 -15.58 2.28
CA ILE A 386 13.18 -16.01 1.39
C ILE A 386 12.70 -16.88 0.23
N VAL A 387 11.68 -17.71 0.44
CA VAL A 387 11.13 -18.57 -0.63
C VAL A 387 10.55 -17.72 -1.77
N LEU A 388 9.82 -16.66 -1.43
CA LEU A 388 9.24 -15.75 -2.41
C LEU A 388 10.29 -14.83 -3.04
N ARG A 389 11.30 -14.41 -2.28
CA ARG A 389 12.39 -13.53 -2.73
C ARG A 389 13.01 -14.01 -4.03
N THR A 390 13.41 -15.28 -4.10
CA THR A 390 14.07 -15.86 -5.27
C THR A 390 13.24 -15.83 -6.56
N GLN A 391 11.92 -15.70 -6.43
CA GLN A 391 10.98 -15.75 -7.55
C GLN A 391 10.41 -14.37 -7.89
N LEU A 392 10.12 -13.53 -6.89
CA LEU A 392 9.52 -12.22 -7.09
C LEU A 392 10.53 -11.14 -7.49
N THR A 393 11.74 -11.15 -6.93
CA THR A 393 12.74 -10.11 -7.22
C THR A 393 13.01 -9.95 -8.73
N PRO A 394 13.20 -11.03 -9.53
CA PRO A 394 13.37 -10.90 -10.98
C PRO A 394 12.14 -10.32 -11.70
N VAL A 395 10.93 -10.58 -11.22
CA VAL A 395 9.69 -10.05 -11.78
C VAL A 395 9.56 -8.56 -11.47
N ILE A 396 9.84 -8.19 -10.22
CA ILE A 396 9.81 -6.79 -9.76
C ILE A 396 10.76 -5.93 -10.58
N ASP A 397 12.00 -6.41 -10.77
CA ASP A 397 13.02 -5.76 -11.59
C ASP A 397 12.61 -5.64 -13.06
N LYS A 398 12.09 -6.74 -13.65
CA LYS A 398 11.64 -6.81 -15.05
C LYS A 398 10.58 -5.76 -15.42
N TYR A 399 9.70 -5.43 -14.51
CA TYR A 399 8.61 -4.48 -14.73
C TYR A 399 8.87 -3.11 -14.12
N ASP A 400 10.10 -2.83 -13.72
CA ASP A 400 10.56 -1.53 -13.26
C ASP A 400 9.68 -0.96 -12.14
N ILE A 401 9.53 -1.74 -11.08
CA ILE A 401 8.80 -1.34 -9.87
C ILE A 401 9.68 -0.42 -9.03
N ASP A 402 9.21 0.76 -8.71
CA ASP A 402 9.98 1.77 -7.96
C ASP A 402 10.07 1.45 -6.47
N ALA A 403 8.95 1.04 -5.90
CA ALA A 403 8.85 0.76 -4.46
C ALA A 403 7.95 -0.43 -4.19
N VAL A 404 8.33 -1.22 -3.18
CA VAL A 404 7.55 -2.33 -2.65
C VAL A 404 7.16 -2.01 -1.21
N LEU A 405 5.88 -2.23 -0.87
CA LEU A 405 5.31 -2.06 0.46
C LEU A 405 4.96 -3.43 1.03
N GLN A 406 5.52 -3.78 2.18
CA GLN A 406 5.42 -5.08 2.85
C GLN A 406 4.90 -4.94 4.28
N GLY A 407 4.39 -6.01 4.87
CA GLY A 407 4.00 -6.13 6.27
C GLY A 407 4.63 -7.38 6.91
N HIS A 408 3.86 -8.10 7.73
CA HIS A 408 4.13 -9.44 8.25
C HIS A 408 5.09 -9.52 9.44
N ASP A 409 6.24 -8.87 9.40
CA ASP A 409 7.27 -8.94 10.43
C ASP A 409 7.10 -7.94 11.58
N HIS A 410 6.11 -7.05 11.49
CA HIS A 410 5.78 -6.08 12.55
C HIS A 410 7.00 -5.32 13.08
N THR A 411 7.95 -5.02 12.21
CA THR A 411 9.10 -4.16 12.44
C THR A 411 9.15 -3.07 11.37
N TYR A 412 9.95 -2.04 11.56
CA TYR A 412 10.23 -1.11 10.48
C TYR A 412 11.55 -1.44 9.85
N SER A 413 11.56 -1.60 8.54
CA SER A 413 12.79 -1.61 7.77
C SER A 413 12.63 -0.98 6.38
N ARG A 414 13.77 -0.55 5.82
CA ARG A 414 13.90 -0.06 4.47
C ARG A 414 15.22 -0.53 3.88
N THR A 415 15.18 -1.01 2.65
CA THR A 415 16.39 -1.41 1.92
C THR A 415 17.11 -0.20 1.29
N TYR A 416 18.33 -0.42 0.81
CA TYR A 416 18.90 0.39 -0.27
C TYR A 416 18.12 0.12 -1.57
N GLN A 417 18.46 0.81 -2.66
CA GLN A 417 18.00 0.42 -3.99
C GLN A 417 18.69 -0.88 -4.41
N ILE A 418 17.90 -1.89 -4.71
CA ILE A 418 18.38 -3.22 -5.10
C ILE A 418 17.73 -3.66 -6.40
N SER A 419 18.46 -4.43 -7.21
CA SER A 419 17.92 -5.08 -8.39
C SER A 419 18.23 -6.56 -8.37
N SER A 420 17.54 -7.36 -9.17
CA SER A 420 17.83 -8.78 -9.35
C SER A 420 19.29 -8.98 -9.75
N ASP A 421 19.94 -10.01 -9.21
CA ASP A 421 21.27 -10.44 -9.64
C ASP A 421 21.26 -11.25 -10.94
N GLY A 422 20.08 -11.47 -11.53
CA GLY A 422 19.88 -12.24 -12.74
C GLY A 422 20.00 -13.76 -12.53
N SER A 423 20.18 -14.23 -11.31
CA SER A 423 20.33 -15.64 -10.99
C SER A 423 18.96 -16.31 -10.85
N ALA A 424 18.65 -17.23 -11.77
CA ALA A 424 17.50 -18.12 -11.66
C ALA A 424 17.78 -19.38 -10.80
N SER A 425 18.99 -19.51 -10.25
CA SER A 425 19.51 -20.75 -9.66
C SER A 425 19.87 -20.65 -8.19
N HIS A 426 19.20 -19.78 -7.44
CA HIS A 426 19.39 -19.73 -6.00
C HIS A 426 19.18 -21.09 -5.36
N LYS A 427 20.03 -21.45 -4.42
CA LYS A 427 19.92 -22.72 -3.71
C LYS A 427 18.52 -22.82 -3.12
N LYS A 428 17.87 -23.93 -3.41
CA LYS A 428 16.59 -24.25 -2.77
C LYS A 428 16.77 -24.25 -1.27
N TYR A 429 16.05 -23.36 -0.65
CA TYR A 429 16.04 -23.22 0.75
C TYR A 429 14.96 -24.10 1.37
N THR A 430 15.28 -24.74 2.48
CA THR A 430 14.31 -25.40 3.34
C THR A 430 14.54 -24.93 4.77
N LYS A 431 13.46 -24.68 5.51
CA LYS A 431 13.50 -24.29 6.93
C LYS A 431 14.36 -25.27 7.77
N GLU A 432 14.52 -26.50 7.31
CA GLU A 432 15.32 -27.54 7.97
C GLU A 432 16.83 -27.38 7.79
N ASN A 433 17.26 -26.59 6.79
CA ASN A 433 18.67 -26.35 6.49
C ASN A 433 19.14 -24.95 6.92
N MET A 434 18.28 -24.18 7.58
CA MET A 434 18.63 -22.84 8.06
C MET A 434 19.63 -22.94 9.20
N PRO A 435 20.77 -22.24 9.13
CA PRO A 435 21.63 -22.09 10.27
C PRO A 435 20.89 -21.39 11.43
N SER A 436 21.29 -21.69 12.66
CA SER A 436 20.79 -20.91 13.79
C SER A 436 21.19 -19.44 13.62
N THR A 437 20.30 -18.52 13.95
CA THR A 437 20.59 -17.06 14.03
C THR A 437 21.69 -16.75 15.04
N ASP A 438 21.95 -17.66 15.98
CA ASP A 438 23.05 -17.57 16.94
C ASP A 438 24.42 -17.90 16.32
N ASP A 439 24.44 -18.61 15.18
CA ASP A 439 25.62 -18.89 14.38
C ASP A 439 25.81 -17.83 13.30
N LYS A 440 26.31 -16.67 13.71
CA LYS A 440 26.44 -15.48 12.87
C LYS A 440 27.14 -15.72 11.54
N GLU A 441 28.22 -16.48 11.51
CA GLU A 441 29.01 -16.72 10.31
C GLU A 441 28.21 -17.53 9.27
N ASN A 442 27.64 -18.65 9.72
CA ASN A 442 26.84 -19.50 8.85
C ASN A 442 25.52 -18.86 8.45
N PHE A 443 24.87 -18.11 9.36
CA PHE A 443 23.63 -17.39 9.06
C PHE A 443 23.89 -16.25 8.05
N THR A 444 24.95 -15.45 8.21
CA THR A 444 25.33 -14.40 7.25
C THR A 444 25.66 -15.00 5.88
N ALA A 445 26.45 -16.08 5.84
CA ALA A 445 26.75 -16.77 4.59
C ALA A 445 25.47 -17.29 3.92
N TYR A 446 24.54 -17.80 4.71
CA TYR A 446 23.27 -18.30 4.27
C TYR A 446 22.36 -17.21 3.69
N ILE A 447 22.21 -16.06 4.36
CA ILE A 447 21.48 -14.91 3.85
C ILE A 447 22.10 -14.43 2.53
N ASN A 448 23.44 -14.31 2.47
CA ASN A 448 24.15 -13.88 1.27
C ASN A 448 23.98 -14.86 0.10
N ASP A 449 23.95 -16.16 0.37
CA ASP A 449 23.70 -17.20 -0.64
C ASP A 449 22.28 -17.16 -1.22
N ASN A 450 21.33 -16.49 -0.58
CA ASN A 450 19.90 -16.43 -0.96
C ASN A 450 19.38 -15.01 -1.20
N ASN A 451 20.24 -14.02 -1.31
CA ASN A 451 19.84 -12.63 -1.42
C ASN A 451 19.15 -12.27 -2.74
N CYS A 452 19.56 -12.85 -3.85
CA CYS A 452 18.99 -12.63 -5.20
C CYS A 452 19.11 -11.20 -5.72
N TYR A 453 19.97 -10.36 -5.16
CA TYR A 453 20.03 -8.94 -5.50
C TYR A 453 21.47 -8.43 -5.70
N ASN A 454 21.55 -7.32 -6.42
CA ASN A 454 22.70 -6.41 -6.45
C ASN A 454 22.32 -5.09 -5.79
N LEU A 455 23.19 -4.58 -4.93
CA LEU A 455 23.04 -3.23 -4.40
C LEU A 455 23.37 -2.22 -5.51
N LYS A 456 22.44 -1.31 -5.77
CA LYS A 456 22.55 -0.34 -6.87
C LYS A 456 22.94 1.05 -6.39
N SER A 457 22.14 1.68 -5.53
CA SER A 457 22.39 3.04 -5.06
C SER A 457 21.86 3.26 -3.64
N GLY A 458 22.15 4.42 -3.08
CA GLY A 458 21.68 4.85 -1.77
C GLY A 458 22.66 4.62 -0.62
N LYS A 459 23.86 4.06 -0.88
CA LYS A 459 24.88 3.91 0.17
C LYS A 459 25.58 5.23 0.53
N GLU A 460 25.72 6.12 -0.42
CA GLU A 460 26.33 7.44 -0.20
C GLU A 460 25.37 8.40 0.53
N ASP A 461 24.09 8.38 0.15
CA ASP A 461 23.02 9.12 0.83
C ASP A 461 21.83 8.20 1.04
N SER A 462 21.62 7.79 2.26
CA SER A 462 20.51 6.91 2.62
C SER A 462 19.15 7.62 2.68
N SER A 463 19.09 8.92 2.45
CA SER A 463 17.85 9.72 2.51
C SER A 463 17.29 10.10 1.14
N LYS A 464 18.10 10.04 0.07
CA LYS A 464 17.71 10.49 -1.27
C LYS A 464 18.49 9.78 -2.38
N VAL A 465 17.78 9.46 -3.46
CA VAL A 465 18.37 8.96 -4.71
C VAL A 465 17.74 9.69 -5.91
N VAL A 466 18.52 9.84 -6.97
CA VAL A 466 18.09 10.50 -8.21
C VAL A 466 18.24 9.52 -9.37
N ASP A 467 17.16 9.30 -10.13
CA ASP A 467 17.07 8.35 -11.24
C ASP A 467 17.71 6.98 -10.90
N PRO A 468 17.31 6.35 -9.77
CA PRO A 468 17.97 5.14 -9.34
C PRO A 468 17.67 3.97 -10.28
N GLU A 469 18.63 3.07 -10.39
CA GLU A 469 18.35 1.71 -10.84
C GLU A 469 17.86 0.88 -9.66
N GLY A 470 16.90 -0.04 -9.92
CA GLY A 470 16.39 -0.99 -8.94
C GLY A 470 15.23 -0.46 -8.09
N THR A 471 14.86 -1.26 -7.13
CA THR A 471 13.65 -1.10 -6.29
C THR A 471 14.03 -0.90 -4.83
N VAL A 472 13.31 -0.05 -4.11
CA VAL A 472 13.38 0.03 -2.64
C VAL A 472 12.22 -0.76 -2.03
N TYR A 473 12.49 -1.49 -0.95
CA TYR A 473 11.50 -2.25 -0.18
C TYR A 473 11.32 -1.60 1.18
N PHE A 474 10.06 -1.40 1.55
CA PHE A 474 9.65 -0.92 2.87
C PHE A 474 8.88 -2.01 3.58
N GLU A 475 9.19 -2.23 4.83
CA GLU A 475 8.46 -3.08 5.75
C GLU A 475 7.80 -2.20 6.81
N ALA A 476 6.51 -2.41 7.06
CA ALA A 476 5.76 -1.65 8.03
C ALA A 476 5.63 -2.39 9.36
N ASN A 477 5.87 -1.69 10.46
CA ASN A 477 5.53 -2.16 11.78
C ASN A 477 4.00 -2.16 11.99
N SER A 478 3.52 -2.88 13.02
CA SER A 478 2.10 -2.95 13.36
C SER A 478 1.46 -1.58 13.54
N ALA A 479 0.34 -1.34 12.87
CA ALA A 479 -0.41 -0.08 12.95
C ALA A 479 -1.22 0.07 14.23
N THR A 480 -1.48 -1.01 14.95
CA THR A 480 -2.23 -1.04 16.21
C THR A 480 -1.36 -1.34 17.42
N GLY A 481 -0.17 -1.87 17.19
CA GLY A 481 0.66 -2.43 18.25
C GLY A 481 0.10 -3.73 18.84
N SER A 482 -0.79 -4.40 18.12
CA SER A 482 -1.41 -5.66 18.56
C SER A 482 -0.38 -6.80 18.70
N LYS A 483 0.69 -6.74 17.92
CA LYS A 483 1.76 -7.74 17.92
C LYS A 483 3.07 -7.09 17.47
N TYR A 484 4.18 -7.56 18.01
CA TYR A 484 5.53 -7.11 17.65
C TYR A 484 6.48 -8.29 17.56
N TYR A 485 7.42 -8.22 16.62
CA TYR A 485 8.57 -9.11 16.56
C TYR A 485 9.86 -8.37 16.89
N GLN A 486 10.89 -9.12 17.23
CA GLN A 486 12.24 -8.59 17.41
C GLN A 486 12.90 -8.41 16.04
N LEU A 487 13.89 -7.54 15.97
CA LEU A 487 14.77 -7.50 14.80
C LEU A 487 15.67 -8.74 14.77
N ILE A 488 16.02 -9.19 13.57
CA ILE A 488 17.12 -10.13 13.36
C ILE A 488 18.39 -9.50 13.96
N GLY A 489 19.15 -10.30 14.72
CA GLY A 489 20.31 -9.80 15.44
C GLY A 489 21.34 -9.14 14.53
N THR A 490 21.72 -9.80 13.43
CA THR A 490 22.64 -9.25 12.42
C THR A 490 21.86 -8.46 11.38
N GLN A 491 22.15 -7.16 11.23
CA GLN A 491 21.59 -6.37 10.15
C GLN A 491 22.12 -6.89 8.81
N GLN A 492 21.19 -7.19 7.92
CA GLN A 492 21.50 -7.60 6.55
C GLN A 492 22.11 -6.41 5.79
N ASP A 493 22.97 -6.69 4.81
CA ASP A 493 23.71 -5.68 4.06
C ASP A 493 22.81 -4.89 3.08
N TYR A 494 21.62 -5.43 2.75
CA TYR A 494 20.62 -4.73 1.94
C TYR A 494 19.78 -3.72 2.75
N ILE A 495 19.79 -3.78 4.07
CA ILE A 495 19.02 -2.90 4.95
C ILE A 495 19.73 -1.57 5.15
N ALA A 496 19.09 -0.50 4.73
CA ALA A 496 19.57 0.87 4.91
C ALA A 496 19.13 1.49 6.24
N ALA A 497 17.92 1.14 6.71
CA ALA A 497 17.37 1.62 7.97
C ALA A 497 16.43 0.57 8.55
N ARG A 498 16.45 0.37 9.86
CA ARG A 498 15.55 -0.52 10.58
C ARG A 498 15.37 -0.08 12.01
N CYS A 499 14.25 -0.39 12.59
CA CYS A 499 14.07 -0.34 14.04
C CYS A 499 12.84 -1.13 14.50
N GLN A 500 12.86 -1.56 15.76
CA GLN A 500 11.66 -1.98 16.47
C GLN A 500 11.34 -0.94 17.55
N SER A 501 10.31 -0.13 17.27
CA SER A 501 9.91 0.94 18.17
C SER A 501 9.08 0.46 19.37
N TRP A 502 8.54 -0.77 19.31
CA TRP A 502 7.57 -1.31 20.26
C TRP A 502 6.34 -0.41 20.44
N ARG A 503 6.00 0.33 19.39
CA ARG A 503 4.89 1.27 19.34
C ARG A 503 4.22 1.17 17.98
N PRO A 504 2.90 1.44 17.87
CA PRO A 504 2.25 1.47 16.59
C PRO A 504 2.84 2.57 15.71
N THR A 505 2.95 2.28 14.42
CA THR A 505 3.48 3.22 13.43
C THR A 505 2.61 3.30 12.19
N TYR A 506 2.77 4.38 11.45
CA TYR A 506 2.26 4.52 10.09
C TYR A 506 3.26 5.29 9.23
N SER A 507 3.20 5.09 7.95
CA SER A 507 4.01 5.83 6.98
C SER A 507 3.13 6.69 6.09
N VAL A 508 3.72 7.75 5.52
CA VAL A 508 3.09 8.60 4.51
C VAL A 508 3.99 8.63 3.29
N LEU A 509 3.40 8.34 2.14
CA LEU A 509 3.98 8.50 0.82
C LEU A 509 3.48 9.82 0.26
N ASP A 510 4.38 10.77 0.02
CA ASP A 510 4.13 12.00 -0.70
C ASP A 510 4.61 11.83 -2.14
N ILE A 511 3.69 11.94 -3.10
CA ILE A 511 3.93 11.61 -4.51
C ILE A 511 3.63 12.83 -5.38
N THR A 512 4.58 13.16 -6.25
CA THR A 512 4.47 14.18 -7.30
C THR A 512 4.84 13.56 -8.65
N ASP A 513 4.92 14.37 -9.70
CA ASP A 513 5.38 13.90 -11.01
C ASP A 513 6.89 13.54 -11.03
N THR A 514 7.68 14.07 -10.09
CA THR A 514 9.13 13.86 -10.04
C THR A 514 9.65 13.27 -8.73
N THR A 515 8.86 13.26 -7.68
CA THR A 515 9.31 12.76 -6.37
C THR A 515 8.34 11.76 -5.75
N LEU A 516 8.90 10.72 -5.14
CA LEU A 516 8.22 9.82 -4.20
C LEU A 516 8.99 9.89 -2.89
N THR A 517 8.37 10.43 -1.85
CA THR A 517 8.97 10.52 -0.51
C THR A 517 8.17 9.68 0.48
N VAL A 518 8.84 8.80 1.21
CA VAL A 518 8.24 7.99 2.27
C VAL A 518 8.79 8.42 3.62
N ARG A 519 7.90 8.63 4.61
CA ARG A 519 8.25 8.94 6.01
C ARG A 519 7.40 8.11 6.93
N THR A 520 8.02 7.57 7.97
CA THR A 520 7.33 6.77 9.00
C THR A 520 7.22 7.56 10.29
N TYR A 521 6.09 7.41 10.98
CA TYR A 521 5.75 8.14 12.18
C TYR A 521 5.36 7.18 13.32
N ASP A 522 5.73 7.52 14.53
CA ASP A 522 5.12 6.99 15.73
C ASP A 522 3.66 7.46 15.79
N ALA A 523 2.73 6.50 15.86
CA ALA A 523 1.32 6.82 15.71
C ALA A 523 0.73 7.59 16.91
N ALA A 524 1.31 7.47 18.09
CA ALA A 524 0.83 8.16 19.28
C ALA A 524 1.34 9.60 19.39
N SER A 525 2.62 9.82 19.13
CA SER A 525 3.23 11.15 19.21
C SER A 525 3.09 11.96 17.92
N ASN A 526 2.85 11.29 16.78
CA ASN A 526 2.96 11.88 15.44
C ASN A 526 4.35 12.44 15.11
N GLU A 527 5.38 12.03 15.82
CA GLU A 527 6.76 12.38 15.50
C GLU A 527 7.32 11.42 14.46
N GLU A 528 8.21 11.92 13.59
CA GLU A 528 8.89 11.07 12.64
C GLU A 528 9.75 10.05 13.40
N LEU A 529 9.60 8.78 13.04
CA LEU A 529 10.35 7.68 13.62
C LEU A 529 11.83 7.82 13.26
N VAL A 530 12.69 7.56 14.25
CA VAL A 530 14.13 7.51 14.07
C VAL A 530 14.57 6.06 14.17
N ALA A 531 15.18 5.56 13.11
CA ALA A 531 15.71 4.20 13.06
C ALA A 531 17.01 4.04 13.84
N ASP A 532 17.46 2.79 13.98
CA ASP A 532 18.69 2.44 14.66
C ASP A 532 19.87 3.27 14.13
N GLY A 533 20.80 3.63 15.02
CA GLY A 533 21.92 4.49 14.66
C GLY A 533 21.56 5.96 14.43
N GLY A 534 20.34 6.40 14.72
CA GLY A 534 19.88 7.77 14.54
C GLY A 534 19.50 8.12 13.08
N VAL A 535 19.28 7.12 12.24
CA VAL A 535 18.89 7.30 10.83
C VAL A 535 17.44 7.78 10.76
N LYS A 536 17.17 8.84 10.00
CA LYS A 536 15.81 9.29 9.72
C LYS A 536 15.12 8.33 8.75
N THR A 537 13.80 8.16 8.92
CA THR A 537 13.00 7.31 8.04
C THR A 537 12.67 7.96 6.71
N ALA A 538 12.75 9.29 6.62
CA ALA A 538 12.52 10.03 5.39
C ALA A 538 13.43 9.53 4.25
N TYR A 539 12.81 9.12 3.16
CA TYR A 539 13.51 8.65 1.97
C TYR A 539 12.82 9.16 0.70
N THR A 540 13.60 9.77 -0.19
CA THR A 540 13.07 10.37 -1.40
C THR A 540 13.72 9.74 -2.64
N ILE A 541 12.88 9.26 -3.55
CA ILE A 541 13.24 8.92 -4.92
C ILE A 541 12.89 10.13 -5.78
N VAL A 542 13.84 10.56 -6.62
CA VAL A 542 13.64 11.61 -7.62
C VAL A 542 13.77 10.98 -9.00
N LYS A 543 12.74 11.14 -9.84
CA LYS A 543 12.79 10.86 -11.28
C LYS A 543 12.80 12.20 -12.00
N GLN A 544 13.92 12.56 -12.58
CA GLN A 544 14.04 13.84 -13.25
C GLN A 544 13.06 13.93 -14.42
N ALA A 545 12.46 15.10 -14.59
CA ALA A 545 11.66 15.38 -15.78
C ALA A 545 12.57 15.53 -17.02
N ASP A 546 12.08 15.17 -18.20
CA ASP A 546 12.81 15.38 -19.47
C ASP A 546 12.97 16.87 -19.75
N LYS A 547 14.22 17.33 -19.76
CA LYS A 547 14.60 18.74 -19.96
C LYS A 547 15.00 19.07 -21.39
N THR A 548 14.96 18.11 -22.32
CA THR A 548 15.43 18.28 -23.72
C THR A 548 14.74 19.45 -24.42
N ALA A 549 13.43 19.63 -24.20
CA ALA A 549 12.68 20.75 -24.78
C ALA A 549 13.16 22.11 -24.21
N LEU A 550 13.43 22.16 -22.90
CA LEU A 550 13.92 23.37 -22.23
C LEU A 550 15.35 23.72 -22.68
N ASP A 551 16.25 22.76 -22.74
CA ASP A 551 17.62 22.96 -23.23
C ASP A 551 17.64 23.46 -24.67
N THR A 552 16.75 22.93 -25.52
CA THR A 552 16.57 23.39 -26.90
C THR A 552 16.09 24.86 -26.93
N GLU A 553 15.14 25.22 -26.07
CA GLU A 553 14.59 26.58 -26.03
C GLU A 553 15.59 27.60 -25.42
N ILE A 554 16.36 27.18 -24.41
CA ILE A 554 17.49 27.98 -23.87
C ILE A 554 18.47 28.31 -24.99
N ALA A 555 18.90 27.33 -25.78
CA ALA A 555 19.84 27.55 -26.88
C ALA A 555 19.29 28.53 -27.95
N LYS A 556 17.97 28.46 -28.25
CA LYS A 556 17.32 29.42 -29.17
C LYS A 556 17.26 30.83 -28.57
N ALA A 557 16.94 30.94 -27.28
CA ALA A 557 16.87 32.21 -26.59
C ALA A 557 18.24 32.89 -26.48
N GLU A 558 19.32 32.14 -26.21
CA GLU A 558 20.69 32.61 -26.22
C GLU A 558 21.10 33.13 -27.60
N ALA A 559 20.80 32.38 -28.68
CA ALA A 559 21.08 32.82 -30.05
C ALA A 559 20.29 34.09 -30.42
N ALA A 560 19.06 34.22 -29.95
CA ALA A 560 18.22 35.41 -30.14
C ALA A 560 18.81 36.64 -29.38
N TYR A 561 19.25 36.42 -28.14
CA TYR A 561 19.89 37.42 -27.32
C TYR A 561 21.17 37.94 -27.98
N ASP A 562 22.07 37.06 -28.42
CA ASP A 562 23.33 37.42 -29.08
C ASP A 562 23.09 38.18 -30.40
N THR A 563 22.10 37.74 -31.17
CA THR A 563 21.70 38.41 -32.41
C THR A 563 21.21 39.83 -32.14
N ALA A 564 20.29 39.97 -31.17
CA ALA A 564 19.74 41.28 -30.79
C ALA A 564 20.79 42.23 -30.20
N LYS A 565 21.67 41.72 -29.36
CA LYS A 565 22.78 42.47 -28.76
C LYS A 565 23.79 42.96 -29.79
N ASN A 566 24.14 42.09 -30.74
CA ASN A 566 25.07 42.45 -31.82
C ASN A 566 24.45 43.43 -32.83
N ALA A 567 23.16 43.42 -33.05
CA ALA A 567 22.45 44.36 -33.88
C ALA A 567 22.45 45.79 -33.32
N GLY A 568 22.57 45.94 -32.00
CA GLY A 568 22.74 47.21 -31.31
C GLY A 568 21.54 48.17 -31.38
N ASN A 569 20.40 47.70 -31.86
CA ASN A 569 19.18 48.49 -32.06
C ASN A 569 17.99 48.04 -31.21
N TYR A 570 18.23 47.21 -30.21
CA TYR A 570 17.24 46.75 -29.25
C TYR A 570 17.31 47.54 -27.92
N THR A 571 16.20 47.66 -27.23
CA THR A 571 16.17 48.34 -25.93
C THR A 571 16.92 47.54 -24.87
N GLU A 572 17.68 48.22 -24.03
CA GLU A 572 18.40 47.58 -22.91
C GLU A 572 17.47 46.81 -21.97
N ALA A 573 16.23 47.34 -21.75
CA ALA A 573 15.23 46.71 -20.93
C ALA A 573 14.78 45.36 -21.50
N SER A 574 14.51 45.23 -22.80
CA SER A 574 14.09 43.95 -23.41
C SER A 574 15.21 42.93 -23.46
N LEU A 575 16.47 43.38 -23.71
CA LEU A 575 17.64 42.51 -23.62
C LEU A 575 17.87 41.98 -22.22
N LYS A 576 17.76 42.85 -21.21
CA LYS A 576 17.88 42.41 -19.81
C LYS A 576 16.78 41.42 -19.39
N THR A 577 15.53 41.64 -19.81
CA THR A 577 14.44 40.70 -19.54
C THR A 577 14.75 39.32 -20.12
N LEU A 578 15.26 39.26 -21.35
CA LEU A 578 15.61 37.97 -21.97
C LEU A 578 16.82 37.32 -21.27
N GLU A 579 17.84 38.08 -20.88
CA GLU A 579 19.00 37.56 -20.13
C GLU A 579 18.59 36.98 -18.75
N ASP A 580 17.74 37.71 -18.01
CA ASP A 580 17.23 37.28 -16.72
C ASP A 580 16.37 36.00 -16.87
N THR A 581 15.54 35.91 -17.93
CA THR A 581 14.73 34.74 -18.22
C THR A 581 15.57 33.52 -18.61
N ILE A 582 16.64 33.70 -19.41
CA ILE A 582 17.60 32.63 -19.72
C ILE A 582 18.29 32.13 -18.45
N THR A 583 18.67 33.02 -17.55
CA THR A 583 19.28 32.64 -16.26
C THR A 583 18.32 31.85 -15.39
N ALA A 584 17.04 32.25 -15.31
CA ALA A 584 16.03 31.53 -14.58
C ALA A 584 15.75 30.13 -15.18
N ALA A 585 15.70 30.04 -16.51
CA ALA A 585 15.51 28.79 -17.22
C ALA A 585 16.66 27.79 -16.99
N LYS A 586 17.90 28.25 -16.96
CA LYS A 586 19.08 27.44 -16.62
C LYS A 586 18.99 26.89 -15.19
N ALA A 587 18.53 27.70 -14.25
CA ALA A 587 18.34 27.25 -12.88
C ALA A 587 17.28 26.12 -12.80
N VAL A 588 16.22 26.14 -13.63
CA VAL A 588 15.28 25.04 -13.77
C VAL A 588 15.95 23.78 -14.34
N THR A 589 16.83 23.92 -15.34
CA THR A 589 17.61 22.80 -15.90
C THR A 589 18.55 22.18 -14.86
N GLU A 590 19.19 22.98 -14.02
CA GLU A 590 20.13 22.49 -13.00
C GLU A 590 19.45 21.84 -11.80
N ASN A 591 18.20 22.19 -11.52
CA ASN A 591 17.45 21.60 -10.41
C ASN A 591 16.94 20.20 -10.77
N ALA A 592 17.43 19.16 -10.08
CA ALA A 592 17.02 17.77 -10.27
C ALA A 592 15.54 17.52 -9.96
N GLU A 593 14.93 18.36 -9.12
CA GLU A 593 13.53 18.23 -8.68
C GLU A 593 12.55 19.09 -9.50
N SER A 594 13.02 19.76 -10.57
CA SER A 594 12.13 20.53 -11.43
C SER A 594 11.06 19.65 -12.05
N THR A 595 9.83 20.09 -11.89
CA THR A 595 8.64 19.38 -12.37
C THR A 595 8.46 19.61 -13.89
N THR A 596 7.65 18.76 -14.51
CA THR A 596 7.22 18.96 -15.91
C THR A 596 6.54 20.32 -16.10
N THR A 597 5.81 20.79 -15.09
CA THR A 597 5.17 22.12 -15.07
C THR A 597 6.20 23.24 -15.02
N ASP A 598 7.25 23.11 -14.19
CA ASP A 598 8.32 24.11 -14.13
C ASP A 598 9.03 24.23 -15.48
N ILE A 599 9.33 23.10 -16.11
CA ILE A 599 9.95 23.03 -17.44
C ILE A 599 9.06 23.71 -18.50
N ALA A 600 7.76 23.37 -18.54
CA ALA A 600 6.82 23.96 -19.50
C ALA A 600 6.67 25.48 -19.28
N SER A 601 6.64 25.92 -18.03
CA SER A 601 6.58 27.35 -17.66
C SER A 601 7.85 28.08 -18.07
N ALA A 602 9.03 27.50 -17.87
CA ALA A 602 10.30 28.08 -18.30
C ALA A 602 10.41 28.19 -19.83
N VAL A 603 9.97 27.14 -20.57
CA VAL A 603 9.89 27.18 -22.05
C VAL A 603 8.99 28.31 -22.52
N THR A 604 7.79 28.45 -21.95
CA THR A 604 6.84 29.51 -22.30
C THR A 604 7.44 30.88 -21.99
N SER A 605 8.05 31.05 -20.83
CA SER A 605 8.69 32.31 -20.43
C SER A 605 9.83 32.73 -21.38
N LEU A 606 10.66 31.77 -21.81
CA LEU A 606 11.73 32.03 -22.82
C LEU A 606 11.13 32.47 -24.14
N GLN A 607 10.11 31.78 -24.65
CA GLN A 607 9.45 32.13 -25.90
C GLN A 607 8.83 33.52 -25.84
N ASP A 608 8.20 33.88 -24.72
CA ASP A 608 7.58 35.20 -24.55
C ASP A 608 8.66 36.31 -24.39
N ALA A 609 9.77 36.05 -23.70
CA ALA A 609 10.88 36.97 -23.61
C ALA A 609 11.54 37.21 -24.96
N VAL A 610 11.69 36.18 -25.81
CA VAL A 610 12.19 36.33 -27.19
C VAL A 610 11.24 37.16 -28.05
N LYS A 611 9.91 36.90 -27.96
CA LYS A 611 8.89 37.72 -28.67
C LYS A 611 8.85 39.17 -28.14
N GLY A 612 9.20 39.39 -26.90
CA GLY A 612 9.20 40.68 -26.22
C GLY A 612 10.42 41.55 -26.56
N LEU A 613 11.35 41.09 -27.41
CA LEU A 613 12.47 41.89 -27.85
C LEU A 613 11.99 43.13 -28.64
N ALA A 614 12.24 44.31 -28.14
CA ALA A 614 11.81 45.60 -28.68
C ALA A 614 12.98 46.41 -29.23
N THR A 615 12.84 46.92 -30.45
CA THR A 615 13.83 47.81 -31.07
C THR A 615 13.72 49.24 -30.55
N VAL A 616 14.83 49.92 -30.47
CA VAL A 616 14.86 51.37 -30.17
C VAL A 616 14.25 52.08 -31.38
N GLU A 617 13.11 52.82 -31.19
CA GLU A 617 12.60 53.68 -32.23
C GLU A 617 13.61 54.78 -32.53
N ASN A 618 14.19 54.78 -33.76
CA ASN A 618 15.00 55.90 -34.24
C ASN A 618 14.07 57.09 -34.49
N ASN A 619 14.11 58.03 -33.60
CA ASN A 619 13.40 59.30 -33.70
C ASN A 619 14.19 60.29 -34.59
N ASP A 620 14.78 59.85 -35.72
CA ASP A 620 15.43 60.64 -36.72
C ASP A 620 14.52 60.88 -37.94
N ASN A 621 13.44 61.67 -37.74
CA ASN A 621 12.80 62.40 -38.80
C ASN A 621 12.10 63.66 -38.26
N LYS A 622 12.94 64.66 -37.79
CA LYS A 622 12.52 66.08 -37.74
C LYS A 622 13.07 66.75 -38.97
N GLY A 623 12.36 66.65 -40.07
CA GLY A 623 12.54 67.42 -41.28
C GLY A 623 11.26 68.19 -41.54
N ASN A 624 11.22 69.39 -41.03
CA ASN A 624 10.59 70.65 -41.46
C ASN A 624 9.63 70.57 -42.67
N THR A 625 8.35 70.86 -42.43
CA THR A 625 7.57 71.76 -43.27
C THR A 625 6.42 72.43 -42.48
N GLU A 626 6.53 73.75 -42.52
CA GLU A 626 5.52 74.64 -41.90
C GLU A 626 4.20 74.68 -42.69
N ASN A 627 3.19 75.08 -41.96
CA ASN A 627 1.97 75.85 -42.31
C ASN A 627 0.79 75.12 -43.00
N ASN A 628 -0.34 75.04 -42.47
CA ASN A 628 -1.31 76.13 -42.31
C ASN A 628 -2.66 75.66 -41.82
N ASN A 629 -3.14 76.33 -40.82
CA ASN A 629 -4.51 76.79 -40.55
C ASN A 629 -5.71 75.89 -40.67
N ASN A 630 -6.37 75.79 -39.56
CA ASN A 630 -7.70 76.34 -39.23
C ASN A 630 -8.81 75.34 -38.93
N ALA A 631 -9.29 75.53 -37.75
CA ALA A 631 -10.70 75.62 -37.34
C ALA A 631 -11.44 74.33 -36.97
N ALA A 632 -11.63 74.34 -35.69
CA ALA A 632 -12.92 74.23 -34.98
C ALA A 632 -13.80 73.03 -35.14
N GLY A 633 -14.18 72.48 -33.99
CA GLY A 633 -15.49 71.92 -33.81
C GLY A 633 -15.53 70.65 -32.95
N ASN A 634 -15.52 70.84 -31.68
CA ASN A 634 -16.54 70.53 -30.66
C ASN A 634 -17.41 69.27 -30.89
N GLY A 635 -17.53 68.48 -29.85
CA GLY A 635 -18.76 67.72 -29.54
C GLY A 635 -18.57 66.25 -29.22
N THR A 636 -18.33 65.97 -27.96
CA THR A 636 -19.25 65.25 -27.06
C THR A 636 -19.83 63.89 -27.52
N GLU A 637 -19.58 62.99 -26.64
CA GLU A 637 -20.47 62.02 -25.97
C GLU A 637 -21.08 60.81 -26.72
N ASP A 638 -20.79 59.74 -26.13
CA ASP A 638 -21.70 58.67 -25.58
C ASP A 638 -22.34 57.63 -26.46
N THR A 639 -22.31 56.49 -25.82
CA THR A 639 -23.32 55.41 -25.73
C THR A 639 -23.31 54.27 -26.74
N ALA A 640 -23.00 53.15 -26.15
CA ALA A 640 -23.80 51.90 -26.09
C ALA A 640 -24.55 51.39 -27.36
N GLY A 641 -24.43 50.11 -27.54
CA GLY A 641 -25.56 49.38 -28.06
C GLY A 641 -25.27 48.20 -28.95
N THR A 642 -25.28 47.05 -28.36
CA THR A 642 -26.02 45.83 -28.76
C THR A 642 -26.31 45.58 -30.24
N GLY A 643 -26.08 44.33 -30.59
CA GLY A 643 -27.11 43.68 -31.41
C GLY A 643 -26.62 42.72 -32.52
N ASN A 644 -26.77 41.50 -32.21
CA ASN A 644 -27.44 40.44 -33.01
C ASN A 644 -27.24 40.33 -34.49
N GLY A 645 -26.99 39.10 -34.86
CA GLY A 645 -27.90 38.47 -35.82
C GLY A 645 -27.26 37.67 -36.94
N ILE A 646 -27.37 36.38 -36.80
CA ILE A 646 -28.15 35.46 -37.65
C ILE A 646 -27.64 35.21 -39.09
N GLY A 647 -27.47 33.95 -39.34
CA GLY A 647 -28.05 33.22 -40.47
C GLY A 647 -27.03 32.46 -41.30
N THR A 648 -27.15 31.22 -41.15
CA THR A 648 -27.86 30.16 -41.89
C THR A 648 -27.13 29.62 -43.10
N GLU A 649 -26.99 28.27 -42.98
CA GLU A 649 -27.36 27.25 -43.98
C GLU A 649 -26.44 27.10 -45.18
N ASP A 650 -26.18 26.00 -45.78
CA ASP A 650 -26.82 24.67 -45.79
C ASP A 650 -25.96 23.69 -46.60
N ASN A 651 -26.15 22.38 -46.31
CA ASN A 651 -26.22 21.23 -47.22
C ASN A 651 -25.05 20.70 -48.06
N GLY A 652 -24.94 19.42 -47.92
CA GLY A 652 -25.03 18.42 -49.00
C GLY A 652 -24.01 17.29 -48.83
N GLU A 653 -24.45 16.18 -48.29
CA GLU A 653 -24.80 14.87 -48.87
C GLU A 653 -23.71 14.19 -49.73
N ALA A 654 -23.32 13.02 -49.25
CA ALA A 654 -23.65 11.65 -49.69
C ALA A 654 -22.73 10.94 -50.69
N GLY A 655 -22.56 9.66 -50.44
CA GLY A 655 -22.21 8.57 -51.37
C GLY A 655 -21.12 7.65 -50.81
N GLN A 656 -21.41 6.55 -50.17
CA GLN A 656 -21.65 5.16 -50.66
C GLN A 656 -20.67 4.76 -51.79
N ASP A 657 -19.96 3.69 -51.78
CA ASP A 657 -20.18 2.27 -51.57
C ASP A 657 -18.87 1.49 -51.84
N ALA A 658 -18.70 0.44 -51.18
CA ALA A 658 -18.78 -0.98 -51.47
C ALA A 658 -17.48 -1.74 -51.77
N SER A 659 -17.33 -2.76 -50.95
CA SER A 659 -17.00 -4.16 -51.22
C SER A 659 -15.70 -4.56 -51.96
N GLY A 660 -15.09 -5.58 -51.39
CA GLY A 660 -14.13 -6.44 -52.07
C GLY A 660 -13.46 -7.49 -51.18
N SER A 661 -14.09 -8.60 -51.07
CA SER A 661 -13.67 -9.91 -50.61
C SER A 661 -12.35 -10.40 -51.24
N GLY A 662 -11.55 -11.13 -50.46
CA GLY A 662 -10.45 -11.92 -51.02
C GLY A 662 -9.81 -12.85 -50.00
N ASN A 663 -10.34 -14.04 -49.98
CA ASN A 663 -9.85 -15.22 -49.24
C ASN A 663 -8.60 -15.77 -49.91
N SER A 664 -7.59 -16.18 -49.17
CA SER A 664 -6.82 -17.40 -49.50
C SER A 664 -5.93 -17.88 -48.37
N SER A 665 -6.16 -19.11 -48.02
CA SER A 665 -5.43 -19.99 -47.12
C SER A 665 -4.04 -20.29 -47.63
N ALA A 666 -3.07 -20.43 -46.69
CA ALA A 666 -1.95 -21.36 -46.90
C ALA A 666 -1.46 -21.86 -45.52
N ASN A 667 -1.59 -23.16 -45.37
CA ASN A 667 -0.98 -23.98 -44.34
C ASN A 667 0.55 -23.89 -44.35
N ALA A 668 1.17 -23.78 -43.16
CA ALA A 668 2.50 -24.29 -42.95
C ALA A 668 2.61 -24.84 -41.50
N SER A 669 2.71 -26.12 -41.40
CA SER A 669 3.02 -26.91 -40.25
C SER A 669 4.42 -26.57 -39.69
N GLY A 670 4.47 -26.17 -38.41
CA GLY A 670 5.73 -26.01 -37.67
C GLY A 670 5.55 -26.65 -36.31
N SER A 671 6.27 -27.70 -36.08
CA SER A 671 6.33 -28.51 -34.88
C SER A 671 6.63 -27.67 -33.63
N SER A 672 5.70 -27.65 -32.68
CA SER A 672 5.93 -27.10 -31.33
C SER A 672 6.57 -28.20 -30.47
N SER A 673 7.81 -28.01 -30.09
CA SER A 673 8.43 -28.74 -28.97
C SER A 673 7.84 -28.18 -27.66
N THR A 674 6.91 -28.92 -27.07
CA THR A 674 6.44 -28.69 -25.72
C THR A 674 7.57 -28.97 -24.74
N VAL A 675 8.12 -27.93 -24.16
CA VAL A 675 8.91 -28.02 -22.92
C VAL A 675 7.93 -28.31 -21.80
N LYS A 676 7.89 -29.54 -21.35
CA LYS A 676 7.26 -29.94 -20.10
C LYS A 676 8.06 -29.34 -18.95
N THR A 677 7.60 -28.21 -18.41
CA THR A 677 8.00 -27.78 -17.07
C THR A 677 7.32 -28.69 -16.05
N GLY A 678 8.05 -29.65 -15.57
CA GLY A 678 7.63 -30.50 -14.47
C GLY A 678 7.74 -29.72 -13.16
N ASP A 679 6.63 -29.30 -12.61
CA ASP A 679 6.57 -28.83 -11.22
C ASP A 679 5.19 -29.07 -10.55
N THR A 680 4.52 -30.17 -10.91
CA THR A 680 3.35 -30.65 -10.18
C THR A 680 3.68 -31.45 -8.91
N ALA A 681 4.97 -31.70 -8.63
CA ALA A 681 5.41 -32.50 -7.49
C ALA A 681 5.59 -31.69 -6.18
N LYS A 682 5.70 -30.34 -6.25
CA LYS A 682 6.04 -29.53 -5.05
C LYS A 682 4.86 -29.12 -4.20
N ALA A 683 3.68 -28.92 -4.80
CA ALA A 683 2.46 -28.65 -4.03
C ALA A 683 2.00 -29.84 -3.17
N ALA A 684 2.27 -31.08 -3.63
CA ALA A 684 1.89 -32.29 -2.92
C ALA A 684 2.71 -32.53 -1.63
N VAL A 685 3.95 -32.02 -1.57
CA VAL A 685 4.84 -32.21 -0.40
C VAL A 685 4.42 -31.30 0.75
N TRP A 686 3.93 -30.10 0.47
CA TRP A 686 3.43 -29.17 1.51
C TRP A 686 2.08 -29.62 2.10
N TYR A 687 1.19 -30.16 1.28
CA TYR A 687 -0.05 -30.77 1.78
C TYR A 687 0.19 -32.02 2.62
N THR A 688 1.26 -32.78 2.33
CA THR A 688 1.63 -33.96 3.14
C THR A 688 2.29 -33.57 4.46
N ALA A 689 3.07 -32.47 4.53
CA ALA A 689 3.65 -32.01 5.79
C ALA A 689 2.57 -31.40 6.72
N ALA A 690 1.62 -30.63 6.19
CA ALA A 690 0.48 -30.13 6.94
C ALA A 690 -0.49 -31.27 7.35
N GLY A 691 -0.68 -32.27 6.50
CA GLY A 691 -1.48 -33.46 6.79
C GLY A 691 -0.85 -34.36 7.86
N LEU A 692 0.47 -34.49 7.90
CA LEU A 692 1.19 -35.26 8.90
C LEU A 692 1.22 -34.58 10.28
N SER A 693 1.24 -33.24 10.34
CA SER A 693 1.12 -32.52 11.61
C SER A 693 -0.27 -32.60 12.21
N MET A 694 -1.34 -32.61 11.38
CA MET A 694 -2.72 -32.85 11.86
C MET A 694 -2.97 -34.31 12.24
N ALA A 695 -2.36 -35.26 11.57
CA ALA A 695 -2.44 -36.68 11.94
C ALA A 695 -1.69 -36.96 13.25
N GLY A 696 -0.58 -36.26 13.51
CA GLY A 696 0.14 -36.31 14.78
C GLY A 696 -0.70 -35.79 15.96
N ALA A 697 -1.37 -34.66 15.77
CA ALA A 697 -2.24 -34.06 16.78
C ALA A 697 -3.49 -34.93 17.05
N ALA A 698 -4.10 -35.50 16.01
CA ALA A 698 -5.21 -36.42 16.16
C ALA A 698 -4.80 -37.74 16.84
N GLY A 699 -3.59 -38.22 16.59
CA GLY A 699 -3.02 -39.39 17.26
C GLY A 699 -2.80 -39.19 18.77
N ILE A 700 -2.35 -38.02 19.17
CA ILE A 700 -2.15 -37.67 20.59
C ILE A 700 -3.48 -37.57 21.31
N ILE A 701 -4.50 -36.96 20.70
CA ILE A 701 -5.87 -36.85 21.29
C ILE A 701 -6.52 -38.24 21.43
N LEU A 702 -6.28 -39.15 20.50
CA LEU A 702 -6.82 -40.54 20.59
C LEU A 702 -6.10 -41.37 21.68
N VAL A 703 -4.83 -41.16 21.89
CA VAL A 703 -4.05 -41.82 22.97
C VAL A 703 -4.46 -41.30 24.34
N GLU A 704 -4.73 -40.02 24.49
CA GLU A 704 -5.23 -39.45 25.76
C GLU A 704 -6.66 -39.89 26.07
N ARG A 705 -7.56 -39.98 25.06
CA ARG A 705 -8.91 -40.51 25.23
C ARG A 705 -8.90 -42.00 25.58
N LYS A 706 -7.95 -42.79 25.08
CA LYS A 706 -7.80 -44.20 25.49
C LYS A 706 -7.25 -44.35 26.90
N LYS A 707 -6.33 -43.46 27.33
CA LYS A 707 -5.84 -43.45 28.72
C LYS A 707 -6.92 -43.07 29.73
N LYS A 708 -7.80 -42.12 29.38
CA LYS A 708 -8.94 -41.77 30.25
C LYS A 708 -10.02 -42.84 30.37
N LYS A 709 -10.17 -43.76 29.37
CA LYS A 709 -11.09 -44.89 29.43
C LYS A 709 -10.54 -46.13 30.19
N LEU A 710 -9.23 -46.17 30.44
CA LEU A 710 -8.60 -47.25 31.20
C LEU A 710 -8.41 -46.93 32.69
N ASN A 711 -8.74 -45.73 33.12
CA ASN A 711 -8.69 -45.27 34.51
C ASN A 711 -10.10 -44.91 35.06
N GLN A 712 -11.16 -45.35 34.41
CA GLN A 712 -12.52 -45.49 34.93
C GLN A 712 -12.92 -47.00 34.88
#